data_4661b00f6877ac85d92098b8a0242d2a
#
_entry.id   4661b00f6877ac85d92098b8a0242d2a
#
_cell.length_a   1.000
_cell.length_b   1.000
_cell.length_c   1.000
_cell.angle_alpha   90.00
_cell.angle_beta   90.00
_cell.angle_gamma   90.00
#
_symmetry.space_group_name_H-M   'P 1'
#
loop_
_entity.id
_entity.type
_entity.pdbx_description
1 polymer ?
#
loop_
_entity_poly.entity_id
_entity_poly.type
_entity_poly.pdbx_seq_one_letter_code
_entity_poly.pdbx_strand_id
1 'polypeptide(L)'
;MGKIIGIDLGTTNSCVSVLESGKPRVIENAEGGRTTPSIVAYADDNEVLVGQSAKRQAVTNPTNTLFAVKRLIGRRFEDDVVQKDIKMVPYKIVKADNGDAWVEAKSESMAPPQVSAEVLRKMKKTAEEYLGESVTEAVITVPAYFNDSQRQATKDAGRIAGLEVKRIINEPTAAALAYGMDKAQGDRTVAVYDLGGGTFDISIIEIAEVDGEHQFEVLATNGDTFLGGEDFDLRLIEFLANEFKSENGIDLHNDPLALQRLKEAAEKAKIELSSSQQTEVNLPYITADATGPKHLVVKLTRSKLESLVQELVTRSLEPLKVALKDSGLSASEIDDVILVGGQTRMPMVQQTVADFFGKEPRKDVNPDEAVAMGASIQGAVLAGDVKDVLLLDVTPLTLGIETMGGIATPLIEKNTTIPTKKSQVFSTAEDNQTAVTIHVVQGERKQATSNKSLGRFDLADIPPAPRGMPQVEVTFDLDANGILNVSAKDKATGKEQSIRITASGGLSEDDIQQMVEDAEANAEADKKFEELVTARNTADGMINAAKKTLEEAGEHASDDERSAIEAAITAAEDALKTDDKDAIEAATTALTEATSGVAQKMYAAQAEAGEAGAEQAPEEDAVDGDVVDAEFEEVREDDKR
;
A
#
# COMPACT_ATOMS: atom_id res chain seq x y z
N MET A 1 -17.26 -27.12 -13.27
CA MET A 1 -16.88 -25.73 -13.00
C MET A 1 -15.94 -25.33 -14.12
N GLY A 2 -16.05 -24.09 -14.64
CA GLY A 2 -15.11 -23.59 -15.63
C GLY A 2 -13.70 -23.49 -15.02
N LYS A 3 -12.66 -23.48 -15.87
CA LYS A 3 -11.29 -23.29 -15.39
C LYS A 3 -11.07 -21.85 -14.93
N ILE A 4 -10.39 -21.66 -13.78
CA ILE A 4 -9.94 -20.35 -13.32
C ILE A 4 -8.57 -20.09 -13.91
N ILE A 5 -8.43 -19.02 -14.69
CA ILE A 5 -7.15 -18.62 -15.28
C ILE A 5 -6.35 -17.73 -14.34
N GLY A 6 -5.02 -17.82 -14.43
CA GLY A 6 -4.11 -16.90 -13.75
C GLY A 6 -3.61 -15.83 -14.72
N ILE A 7 -3.74 -14.57 -14.35
CA ILE A 7 -3.29 -13.43 -15.17
C ILE A 7 -2.28 -12.61 -14.38
N ASP A 8 -1.09 -12.47 -14.95
CA ASP A 8 -0.16 -11.42 -14.59
C ASP A 8 -0.50 -10.18 -15.42
N LEU A 9 -1.07 -9.16 -14.76
CA LEU A 9 -1.37 -7.88 -15.37
C LEU A 9 -0.19 -6.92 -15.16
N GLY A 10 0.87 -7.10 -15.93
CA GLY A 10 2.10 -6.33 -15.78
C GLY A 10 2.01 -4.90 -16.34
N THR A 11 2.90 -4.01 -15.90
CA THR A 11 2.97 -2.61 -16.37
C THR A 11 3.34 -2.55 -17.86
N THR A 12 4.30 -3.36 -18.29
CA THR A 12 4.83 -3.37 -19.67
C THR A 12 4.33 -4.56 -20.46
N ASN A 13 4.28 -5.75 -19.87
CA ASN A 13 3.79 -6.98 -20.49
C ASN A 13 2.87 -7.72 -19.53
N SER A 14 1.84 -8.36 -20.09
CA SER A 14 0.93 -9.25 -19.36
C SER A 14 1.07 -10.69 -19.83
N CYS A 15 0.76 -11.63 -18.96
CA CYS A 15 0.89 -13.06 -19.21
C CYS A 15 -0.35 -13.80 -18.68
N VAL A 16 -0.79 -14.85 -19.38
CA VAL A 16 -1.91 -15.70 -18.94
C VAL A 16 -1.49 -17.17 -18.85
N SER A 17 -1.94 -17.82 -17.79
CA SER A 17 -1.63 -19.22 -17.51
C SER A 17 -2.86 -19.97 -17.02
N VAL A 18 -2.84 -21.29 -17.20
CA VAL A 18 -3.87 -22.21 -16.70
C VAL A 18 -3.20 -23.44 -16.07
N LEU A 19 -3.85 -24.05 -15.09
CA LEU A 19 -3.39 -25.35 -14.57
C LEU A 19 -3.94 -26.49 -15.45
N GLU A 20 -3.05 -27.28 -16.05
CA GLU A 20 -3.38 -28.46 -16.84
C GLU A 20 -2.64 -29.69 -16.31
N SER A 21 -3.39 -30.76 -16.00
CA SER A 21 -2.81 -32.02 -15.49
C SER A 21 -1.89 -31.81 -14.28
N GLY A 22 -2.25 -30.88 -13.39
CA GLY A 22 -1.48 -30.57 -12.17
C GLY A 22 -0.24 -29.69 -12.40
N LYS A 23 -0.03 -29.15 -13.61
CA LYS A 23 1.09 -28.26 -13.93
C LYS A 23 0.61 -26.93 -14.48
N PRO A 24 1.19 -25.81 -14.04
CA PRO A 24 0.88 -24.51 -14.62
C PRO A 24 1.45 -24.43 -16.05
N ARG A 25 0.66 -23.92 -16.96
CA ARG A 25 1.02 -23.73 -18.36
C ARG A 25 0.70 -22.32 -18.82
N VAL A 26 1.72 -21.62 -19.28
CA VAL A 26 1.58 -20.31 -19.92
C VAL A 26 1.02 -20.50 -21.33
N ILE A 27 0.01 -19.71 -21.67
CA ILE A 27 -0.70 -19.77 -22.95
C ILE A 27 -0.05 -18.79 -23.93
N GLU A 28 0.27 -19.26 -25.13
CA GLU A 28 0.75 -18.42 -26.20
C GLU A 28 -0.40 -17.61 -26.82
N ASN A 29 -0.18 -16.33 -27.09
CA ASN A 29 -1.14 -15.47 -27.74
C ASN A 29 -1.22 -15.76 -29.27
N ALA A 30 -2.18 -15.15 -29.95
CA ALA A 30 -2.38 -15.32 -31.39
C ALA A 30 -1.17 -14.90 -32.24
N GLU A 31 -0.29 -14.10 -31.71
CA GLU A 31 0.95 -13.66 -32.33
C GLU A 31 2.15 -14.60 -32.03
N GLY A 32 1.93 -15.71 -31.32
CA GLY A 32 2.93 -16.70 -30.93
C GLY A 32 3.81 -16.28 -29.75
N GLY A 33 3.45 -15.21 -29.05
CA GLY A 33 4.17 -14.74 -27.86
C GLY A 33 3.58 -15.33 -26.58
N ARG A 34 4.44 -15.62 -25.60
CA ARG A 34 4.04 -16.07 -24.26
C ARG A 34 3.70 -14.91 -23.32
N THR A 35 4.07 -13.69 -23.72
CA THR A 35 3.68 -12.44 -23.08
C THR A 35 3.05 -11.51 -24.11
N THR A 36 2.17 -10.65 -23.65
CA THR A 36 1.46 -9.67 -24.49
C THR A 36 1.79 -8.27 -23.96
N PRO A 37 2.27 -7.33 -24.80
CA PRO A 37 2.47 -5.95 -24.38
C PRO A 37 1.20 -5.34 -23.77
N SER A 38 1.31 -4.71 -22.60
CA SER A 38 0.22 -4.00 -21.92
C SER A 38 -0.01 -2.63 -22.56
N ILE A 39 -0.28 -2.64 -23.88
CA ILE A 39 -0.44 -1.47 -24.73
C ILE A 39 -1.81 -1.55 -25.40
N VAL A 40 -2.55 -0.44 -25.38
CA VAL A 40 -3.88 -0.29 -26.01
C VAL A 40 -3.84 0.91 -26.95
N ALA A 41 -4.29 0.74 -28.18
CA ALA A 41 -4.35 1.81 -29.16
C ALA A 41 -5.76 1.93 -29.74
N TYR A 42 -6.21 3.18 -29.88
CA TYR A 42 -7.51 3.54 -30.44
C TYR A 42 -7.32 4.05 -31.89
N ALA A 43 -7.72 3.23 -32.86
CA ALA A 43 -7.59 3.52 -34.29
C ALA A 43 -8.71 4.42 -34.83
N ASP A 44 -8.58 4.93 -36.06
CA ASP A 44 -9.51 5.92 -36.62
C ASP A 44 -10.92 5.38 -36.94
N ASP A 45 -11.04 4.10 -37.14
CA ASP A 45 -12.27 3.35 -37.41
C ASP A 45 -12.99 2.84 -36.16
N ASN A 46 -12.64 3.37 -34.98
CA ASN A 46 -13.08 2.93 -33.66
C ASN A 46 -12.61 1.50 -33.30
N GLU A 47 -11.64 0.95 -34.00
CA GLU A 47 -11.02 -0.31 -33.63
C GLU A 47 -10.10 -0.11 -32.40
N VAL A 48 -10.20 -1.04 -31.43
CA VAL A 48 -9.31 -1.08 -30.27
C VAL A 48 -8.29 -2.19 -30.49
N LEU A 49 -7.03 -1.80 -30.62
CA LEU A 49 -5.91 -2.71 -30.76
C LEU A 49 -5.25 -2.92 -29.42
N VAL A 50 -4.86 -4.18 -29.11
CA VAL A 50 -4.21 -4.52 -27.84
C VAL A 50 -2.98 -5.39 -28.11
N GLY A 51 -1.92 -5.15 -27.34
CA GLY A 51 -0.71 -5.95 -27.41
C GLY A 51 0.22 -5.55 -28.55
N GLN A 52 0.74 -6.51 -29.29
CA GLN A 52 1.74 -6.29 -30.32
C GLN A 52 1.21 -5.44 -31.49
N SER A 53 -0.07 -5.57 -31.83
CA SER A 53 -0.70 -4.73 -32.85
C SER A 53 -0.74 -3.25 -32.44
N ALA A 54 -1.10 -2.97 -31.19
CA ALA A 54 -1.05 -1.62 -30.63
C ALA A 54 0.39 -1.07 -30.58
N LYS A 55 1.37 -1.89 -30.15
CA LYS A 55 2.79 -1.49 -30.09
C LYS A 55 3.31 -1.10 -31.48
N ARG A 56 2.96 -1.82 -32.52
CA ARG A 56 3.42 -1.53 -33.89
C ARG A 56 2.96 -0.18 -34.43
N GLN A 57 1.78 0.30 -34.04
CA GLN A 57 1.28 1.61 -34.50
C GLN A 57 1.62 2.77 -33.57
N ALA A 58 2.27 2.52 -32.44
CA ALA A 58 2.61 3.56 -31.46
C ALA A 58 3.38 4.73 -32.09
N VAL A 59 4.27 4.46 -33.05
CA VAL A 59 5.03 5.49 -33.76
C VAL A 59 4.13 6.38 -34.62
N THR A 60 3.11 5.83 -35.27
CA THR A 60 2.24 6.59 -36.19
C THR A 60 1.01 7.19 -35.48
N ASN A 61 0.65 6.68 -34.30
CA ASN A 61 -0.51 7.13 -33.53
C ASN A 61 -0.14 7.28 -32.03
N PRO A 62 0.92 8.04 -31.66
CA PRO A 62 1.44 8.08 -30.29
C PRO A 62 0.46 8.66 -29.28
N THR A 63 -0.36 9.65 -29.67
CA THR A 63 -1.31 10.32 -28.78
C THR A 63 -2.54 9.49 -28.42
N ASN A 64 -2.84 8.42 -29.18
CA ASN A 64 -3.95 7.51 -28.93
C ASN A 64 -3.48 6.08 -28.64
N THR A 65 -2.20 5.90 -28.38
CA THR A 65 -1.60 4.62 -27.97
C THR A 65 -1.15 4.72 -26.52
N LEU A 66 -1.87 4.01 -25.65
CA LEU A 66 -1.74 4.06 -24.21
C LEU A 66 -0.86 2.90 -23.72
N PHE A 67 0.14 3.19 -22.93
CA PHE A 67 1.05 2.22 -22.30
C PHE A 67 1.37 2.65 -20.87
N ALA A 68 1.93 1.76 -20.07
CA ALA A 68 2.26 1.98 -18.66
C ALA A 68 1.09 2.48 -17.78
N VAL A 69 -0.16 2.28 -18.22
CA VAL A 69 -1.37 2.79 -17.55
C VAL A 69 -1.54 2.21 -16.14
N LYS A 70 -0.96 1.04 -15.84
CA LYS A 70 -0.93 0.45 -14.49
C LYS A 70 -0.31 1.40 -13.45
N ARG A 71 0.61 2.29 -13.85
CA ARG A 71 1.21 3.31 -12.97
C ARG A 71 0.21 4.36 -12.50
N LEU A 72 -0.90 4.56 -13.23
CA LEU A 72 -1.95 5.53 -12.93
C LEU A 72 -3.13 4.92 -12.15
N ILE A 73 -3.21 3.59 -12.08
CA ILE A 73 -4.35 2.90 -11.47
C ILE A 73 -4.49 3.25 -9.99
N GLY A 74 -5.67 3.68 -9.55
CA GLY A 74 -5.94 4.07 -8.17
C GLY A 74 -5.21 5.32 -7.67
N ARG A 75 -4.66 6.17 -8.57
CA ARG A 75 -3.89 7.37 -8.23
C ARG A 75 -4.66 8.65 -8.47
N ARG A 76 -4.28 9.69 -7.71
CA ARG A 76 -4.76 11.05 -7.91
C ARG A 76 -3.96 11.76 -8.97
N PHE A 77 -4.62 12.66 -9.72
CA PHE A 77 -3.96 13.48 -10.73
C PHE A 77 -2.83 14.34 -10.13
N GLU A 78 -3.01 14.84 -8.90
CA GLU A 78 -2.05 15.71 -8.22
C GLU A 78 -0.85 14.93 -7.63
N ASP A 79 -0.86 13.61 -7.64
CA ASP A 79 0.25 12.82 -7.13
C ASP A 79 1.54 13.15 -7.91
N ASP A 80 2.66 13.33 -7.20
CA ASP A 80 3.95 13.70 -7.80
C ASP A 80 4.41 12.72 -8.88
N VAL A 81 4.08 11.45 -8.70
CA VAL A 81 4.37 10.39 -9.66
C VAL A 81 3.62 10.62 -10.96
N VAL A 82 2.32 10.96 -10.88
CA VAL A 82 1.48 11.27 -12.05
C VAL A 82 2.00 12.51 -12.76
N GLN A 83 2.42 13.54 -12.00
CA GLN A 83 3.01 14.77 -12.56
C GLN A 83 4.35 14.53 -13.28
N LYS A 84 5.09 13.49 -12.87
CA LYS A 84 6.27 13.03 -13.62
C LYS A 84 5.85 12.30 -14.90
N ASP A 85 4.90 11.36 -14.82
CA ASP A 85 4.44 10.58 -15.97
C ASP A 85 3.85 11.47 -17.09
N ILE A 86 3.14 12.55 -16.75
CA ILE A 86 2.63 13.54 -17.72
C ILE A 86 3.73 14.06 -18.68
N LYS A 87 4.96 14.17 -18.19
CA LYS A 87 6.11 14.66 -18.98
C LYS A 87 6.78 13.58 -19.82
N MET A 88 6.43 12.31 -19.58
CA MET A 88 7.13 11.14 -20.11
C MET A 88 6.33 10.41 -21.20
N VAL A 89 5.03 10.62 -21.27
CA VAL A 89 4.15 9.93 -22.20
C VAL A 89 3.67 10.87 -23.31
N PRO A 90 3.46 10.37 -24.54
CA PRO A 90 2.99 11.18 -25.66
C PRO A 90 1.47 11.41 -25.63
N TYR A 91 0.72 10.63 -24.88
CA TYR A 91 -0.72 10.77 -24.70
C TYR A 91 -1.03 11.68 -23.50
N LYS A 92 -2.27 12.13 -23.39
CA LYS A 92 -2.66 13.04 -22.31
C LYS A 92 -3.11 12.27 -21.07
N ILE A 93 -2.61 12.71 -19.91
CA ILE A 93 -3.16 12.36 -18.61
C ILE A 93 -3.96 13.57 -18.12
N VAL A 94 -5.22 13.35 -17.72
CA VAL A 94 -6.18 14.40 -17.37
C VAL A 94 -6.74 14.18 -15.97
N LYS A 95 -7.21 15.26 -15.35
CA LYS A 95 -7.87 15.19 -14.04
C LYS A 95 -9.35 14.89 -14.22
N ALA A 96 -9.82 13.80 -13.65
CA ALA A 96 -11.24 13.47 -13.60
C ALA A 96 -11.99 14.35 -12.57
N ASP A 97 -13.33 14.36 -12.63
CA ASP A 97 -14.18 15.14 -11.72
C ASP A 97 -14.00 14.72 -10.25
N ASN A 98 -13.71 13.44 -10.01
CA ASN A 98 -13.40 12.92 -8.67
C ASN A 98 -11.96 13.22 -8.22
N GLY A 99 -11.14 13.81 -9.09
CA GLY A 99 -9.73 14.16 -8.83
C GLY A 99 -8.73 13.06 -9.18
N ASP A 100 -9.16 11.92 -9.71
CA ASP A 100 -8.28 10.84 -10.11
C ASP A 100 -7.54 11.15 -11.42
N ALA A 101 -6.42 10.45 -11.65
CA ALA A 101 -5.68 10.51 -12.89
C ALA A 101 -6.36 9.64 -13.94
N TRP A 102 -6.87 10.26 -15.01
CA TRP A 102 -7.44 9.59 -16.16
C TRP A 102 -6.57 9.81 -17.40
N VAL A 103 -6.80 9.06 -18.45
CA VAL A 103 -6.11 9.19 -19.73
C VAL A 103 -7.07 9.63 -20.82
N GLU A 104 -6.56 10.34 -21.83
CA GLU A 104 -7.38 10.78 -22.98
C GLU A 104 -6.84 10.15 -24.28
N ALA A 105 -7.72 9.49 -25.02
CA ALA A 105 -7.47 9.05 -26.39
C ALA A 105 -8.71 9.34 -27.24
N LYS A 106 -8.52 9.76 -28.51
CA LYS A 106 -9.64 10.15 -29.42
C LYS A 106 -10.60 11.18 -28.82
N SER A 107 -10.09 12.08 -27.97
CA SER A 107 -10.88 13.08 -27.23
C SER A 107 -11.89 12.49 -26.23
N GLU A 108 -11.76 11.23 -25.90
CA GLU A 108 -12.51 10.56 -24.83
C GLU A 108 -11.62 10.35 -23.62
N SER A 109 -12.13 10.73 -22.44
CA SER A 109 -11.42 10.52 -21.16
C SER A 109 -11.81 9.16 -20.57
N MET A 110 -10.82 8.38 -20.19
CA MET A 110 -11.00 7.02 -19.68
C MET A 110 -10.26 6.83 -18.36
N ALA A 111 -10.89 6.11 -17.44
CA ALA A 111 -10.24 5.68 -16.23
C ALA A 111 -9.20 4.57 -16.52
N PRO A 112 -8.05 4.53 -15.79
CA PRO A 112 -7.06 3.47 -15.94
C PRO A 112 -7.62 2.03 -15.87
N PRO A 113 -8.61 1.70 -15.02
CA PRO A 113 -9.24 0.39 -15.03
C PRO A 113 -9.91 0.03 -16.34
N GLN A 114 -10.48 0.99 -17.08
CA GLN A 114 -11.10 0.75 -18.39
C GLN A 114 -10.06 0.33 -19.43
N VAL A 115 -8.90 1.00 -19.44
CA VAL A 115 -7.80 0.65 -20.34
C VAL A 115 -7.18 -0.70 -19.94
N SER A 116 -7.01 -0.95 -18.65
CA SER A 116 -6.53 -2.25 -18.15
C SER A 116 -7.49 -3.39 -18.50
N ALA A 117 -8.79 -3.11 -18.55
CA ALA A 117 -9.81 -4.09 -18.95
C ALA A 117 -9.64 -4.54 -20.41
N GLU A 118 -9.15 -3.69 -21.33
CA GLU A 118 -8.86 -4.11 -22.70
C GLU A 118 -7.72 -5.14 -22.75
N VAL A 119 -6.68 -4.94 -21.93
CA VAL A 119 -5.60 -5.92 -21.79
C VAL A 119 -6.15 -7.24 -21.21
N LEU A 120 -6.98 -7.17 -20.17
CA LEU A 120 -7.59 -8.36 -19.57
C LEU A 120 -8.54 -9.09 -20.54
N ARG A 121 -9.28 -8.37 -21.40
CA ARG A 121 -10.08 -8.99 -22.47
C ARG A 121 -9.20 -9.75 -23.46
N LYS A 122 -8.03 -9.22 -23.83
CA LYS A 122 -7.06 -9.92 -24.68
C LYS A 122 -6.55 -11.19 -23.99
N MET A 123 -6.24 -11.14 -22.68
CA MET A 123 -5.81 -12.31 -21.90
C MET A 123 -6.91 -13.36 -21.82
N LYS A 124 -8.15 -12.94 -21.53
CA LYS A 124 -9.34 -13.81 -21.54
C LYS A 124 -9.52 -14.49 -22.89
N LYS A 125 -9.51 -13.72 -23.97
CA LYS A 125 -9.65 -14.24 -25.35
C LYS A 125 -8.55 -15.24 -25.68
N THR A 126 -7.31 -14.94 -25.33
CA THR A 126 -6.17 -15.86 -25.52
C THR A 126 -6.41 -17.21 -24.80
N ALA A 127 -6.94 -17.15 -23.58
CA ALA A 127 -7.27 -18.36 -22.83
C ALA A 127 -8.44 -19.13 -23.44
N GLU A 128 -9.50 -18.44 -23.87
CA GLU A 128 -10.67 -19.05 -24.51
C GLU A 128 -10.33 -19.72 -25.84
N GLU A 129 -9.50 -19.09 -26.68
CA GLU A 129 -9.02 -19.67 -27.94
C GLU A 129 -8.19 -20.93 -27.71
N TYR A 130 -7.36 -20.94 -26.67
CA TYR A 130 -6.55 -22.11 -26.30
C TYR A 130 -7.40 -23.24 -25.72
N LEU A 131 -8.30 -22.92 -24.78
CA LEU A 131 -9.11 -23.91 -24.06
C LEU A 131 -10.28 -24.45 -24.88
N GLY A 132 -10.73 -23.72 -25.91
CA GLY A 132 -11.92 -24.03 -26.69
C GLY A 132 -13.23 -23.89 -25.92
N GLU A 133 -13.22 -23.19 -24.77
CA GLU A 133 -14.38 -22.93 -23.91
C GLU A 133 -14.36 -21.51 -23.38
N SER A 134 -15.52 -21.02 -22.93
CA SER A 134 -15.64 -19.67 -22.35
C SER A 134 -15.00 -19.62 -20.96
N VAL A 135 -14.27 -18.53 -20.70
CA VAL A 135 -13.60 -18.26 -19.41
C VAL A 135 -14.30 -17.12 -18.70
N THR A 136 -14.77 -17.38 -17.50
CA THR A 136 -15.53 -16.40 -16.70
C THR A 136 -14.84 -16.01 -15.40
N GLU A 137 -13.84 -16.77 -14.95
CA GLU A 137 -13.21 -16.60 -13.64
C GLU A 137 -11.70 -16.47 -13.77
N ALA A 138 -11.10 -15.57 -12.96
CA ALA A 138 -9.67 -15.33 -12.97
C ALA A 138 -9.10 -15.02 -11.58
N VAL A 139 -7.82 -15.33 -11.39
CA VAL A 139 -6.94 -14.74 -10.38
C VAL A 139 -6.07 -13.73 -11.09
N ILE A 140 -6.01 -12.50 -10.57
CA ILE A 140 -5.23 -11.41 -11.16
C ILE A 140 -4.17 -10.95 -10.16
N THR A 141 -2.96 -10.69 -10.64
CA THR A 141 -1.84 -10.28 -9.80
C THR A 141 -1.72 -8.77 -9.68
N VAL A 142 -1.16 -8.33 -8.56
CA VAL A 142 -0.81 -6.94 -8.29
C VAL A 142 0.54 -6.88 -7.58
N PRO A 143 1.29 -5.78 -7.69
CA PRO A 143 2.45 -5.53 -6.85
C PRO A 143 2.11 -5.67 -5.37
N ALA A 144 3.03 -6.19 -4.56
CA ALA A 144 2.79 -6.42 -3.14
C ALA A 144 2.43 -5.12 -2.40
N TYR A 145 3.00 -4.02 -2.83
CA TYR A 145 2.79 -2.68 -2.27
C TYR A 145 1.55 -1.94 -2.78
N PHE A 146 0.74 -2.55 -3.67
CA PHE A 146 -0.52 -1.92 -4.04
C PHE A 146 -1.40 -1.73 -2.81
N ASN A 147 -1.88 -0.51 -2.65
CA ASN A 147 -2.86 -0.16 -1.62
C ASN A 147 -4.26 -0.68 -1.98
N ASP A 148 -5.18 -0.51 -1.05
CA ASP A 148 -6.58 -0.94 -1.19
C ASP A 148 -7.25 -0.37 -2.45
N SER A 149 -7.06 0.92 -2.72
CA SER A 149 -7.62 1.58 -3.92
C SER A 149 -7.12 0.96 -5.23
N GLN A 150 -5.83 0.68 -5.31
CA GLN A 150 -5.22 0.08 -6.51
C GLN A 150 -5.66 -1.38 -6.69
N ARG A 151 -5.81 -2.13 -5.60
CA ARG A 151 -6.35 -3.51 -5.61
C ARG A 151 -7.80 -3.53 -6.06
N GLN A 152 -8.63 -2.64 -5.52
CA GLN A 152 -10.03 -2.51 -5.92
C GLN A 152 -10.15 -2.09 -7.39
N ALA A 153 -9.37 -1.11 -7.84
CA ALA A 153 -9.35 -0.67 -9.24
C ALA A 153 -8.91 -1.79 -10.21
N THR A 154 -7.97 -2.65 -9.79
CA THR A 154 -7.58 -3.84 -10.56
C THR A 154 -8.72 -4.87 -10.61
N LYS A 155 -9.42 -5.08 -9.50
CA LYS A 155 -10.61 -5.95 -9.45
C LYS A 155 -11.73 -5.43 -10.35
N ASP A 156 -11.94 -4.12 -10.38
CA ASP A 156 -12.93 -3.46 -11.24
C ASP A 156 -12.56 -3.59 -12.73
N ALA A 157 -11.27 -3.49 -13.07
CA ALA A 157 -10.80 -3.77 -14.43
C ALA A 157 -11.14 -5.20 -14.87
N GLY A 158 -10.97 -6.20 -13.99
CA GLY A 158 -11.40 -7.58 -14.24
C GLY A 158 -12.89 -7.70 -14.51
N ARG A 159 -13.72 -7.04 -13.70
CA ARG A 159 -15.18 -7.00 -13.89
C ARG A 159 -15.58 -6.34 -15.21
N ILE A 160 -14.95 -5.22 -15.57
CA ILE A 160 -15.16 -4.52 -16.86
C ILE A 160 -14.78 -5.42 -18.05
N ALA A 161 -13.75 -6.28 -17.86
CA ALA A 161 -13.35 -7.28 -18.86
C ALA A 161 -14.29 -8.50 -18.93
N GLY A 162 -15.33 -8.57 -18.10
CA GLY A 162 -16.24 -9.69 -18.02
C GLY A 162 -15.65 -10.92 -17.35
N LEU A 163 -14.79 -10.70 -16.33
CA LEU A 163 -14.20 -11.73 -15.49
C LEU A 163 -14.68 -11.56 -14.04
N GLU A 164 -15.10 -12.66 -13.41
CA GLU A 164 -15.24 -12.73 -11.97
C GLU A 164 -13.85 -12.91 -11.36
N VAL A 165 -13.35 -11.87 -10.68
CA VAL A 165 -12.05 -11.92 -10.03
C VAL A 165 -12.18 -12.66 -8.70
N LYS A 166 -11.77 -13.91 -8.68
CA LYS A 166 -11.85 -14.80 -7.50
C LYS A 166 -10.86 -14.38 -6.43
N ARG A 167 -9.69 -13.89 -6.82
CA ARG A 167 -8.65 -13.40 -5.93
C ARG A 167 -7.76 -12.37 -6.61
N ILE A 168 -7.36 -11.36 -5.85
CA ILE A 168 -6.18 -10.53 -6.13
C ILE A 168 -5.03 -11.12 -5.31
N ILE A 169 -3.92 -11.45 -5.97
CA ILE A 169 -2.72 -12.05 -5.33
C ILE A 169 -1.50 -11.16 -5.61
N ASN A 170 -0.59 -11.07 -4.65
CA ASN A 170 0.66 -10.33 -4.84
C ASN A 170 1.61 -11.04 -5.82
N GLU A 171 2.25 -10.29 -6.71
CA GLU A 171 3.17 -10.79 -7.74
C GLU A 171 4.29 -11.65 -7.15
N PRO A 172 5.05 -11.20 -6.11
CA PRO A 172 6.10 -12.03 -5.53
C PRO A 172 5.57 -13.30 -4.84
N THR A 173 4.37 -13.24 -4.27
CA THR A 173 3.73 -14.39 -3.65
C THR A 173 3.31 -15.43 -4.70
N ALA A 174 2.77 -14.98 -5.83
CA ALA A 174 2.48 -15.85 -6.97
C ALA A 174 3.77 -16.51 -7.52
N ALA A 175 4.84 -15.74 -7.67
CA ALA A 175 6.13 -16.29 -8.10
C ALA A 175 6.69 -17.35 -7.14
N ALA A 176 6.55 -17.15 -5.83
CA ALA A 176 6.94 -18.14 -4.82
C ALA A 176 6.11 -19.44 -4.92
N LEU A 177 4.80 -19.33 -5.19
CA LEU A 177 3.95 -20.51 -5.47
C LEU A 177 4.46 -21.31 -6.67
N ALA A 178 4.76 -20.63 -7.79
CA ALA A 178 5.29 -21.30 -8.98
C ALA A 178 6.63 -21.99 -8.70
N TYR A 179 7.48 -21.37 -7.87
CA TYR A 179 8.77 -21.93 -7.47
C TYR A 179 8.61 -23.12 -6.53
N GLY A 180 7.77 -23.01 -5.49
CA GLY A 180 7.66 -23.99 -4.42
C GLY A 180 6.97 -25.30 -4.81
N MET A 181 6.02 -25.24 -5.76
CA MET A 181 5.27 -26.42 -6.20
C MET A 181 6.14 -27.50 -6.89
N ASP A 182 7.26 -27.11 -7.48
CA ASP A 182 8.16 -28.06 -8.15
C ASP A 182 9.19 -28.72 -7.20
N LYS A 183 9.24 -28.33 -5.92
CA LYS A 183 10.34 -28.72 -5.01
C LYS A 183 9.85 -29.30 -3.68
N ALA A 184 9.66 -30.60 -3.66
CA ALA A 184 9.40 -31.39 -2.47
C ALA A 184 10.66 -31.52 -1.58
N GLN A 185 11.19 -30.46 -0.99
CA GLN A 185 12.38 -30.53 -0.12
C GLN A 185 12.35 -29.51 1.03
N GLY A 186 11.72 -29.87 2.15
CA GLY A 186 11.90 -29.26 3.45
C GLY A 186 11.58 -27.76 3.54
N ASP A 187 11.56 -27.25 4.75
CA ASP A 187 11.32 -25.82 5.04
C ASP A 187 12.42 -24.94 4.43
N ARG A 188 12.03 -23.83 3.83
CA ARG A 188 12.93 -22.87 3.18
C ARG A 188 12.44 -21.45 3.34
N THR A 189 13.39 -20.53 3.50
CA THR A 189 13.13 -19.10 3.41
C THR A 189 13.65 -18.55 2.09
N VAL A 190 12.78 -17.95 1.31
CA VAL A 190 13.11 -17.41 -0.02
C VAL A 190 12.93 -15.90 -0.04
N ALA A 191 13.83 -15.21 -0.75
CA ALA A 191 13.67 -13.82 -1.11
C ALA A 191 13.20 -13.74 -2.57
N VAL A 192 12.06 -13.14 -2.82
CA VAL A 192 11.56 -12.86 -4.17
C VAL A 192 11.86 -11.41 -4.50
N TYR A 193 12.80 -11.19 -5.41
CA TYR A 193 13.22 -9.89 -5.92
C TYR A 193 12.55 -9.67 -7.28
N ASP A 194 11.49 -8.88 -7.29
CA ASP A 194 10.69 -8.59 -8.49
C ASP A 194 10.98 -7.17 -9.00
N LEU A 195 11.71 -7.07 -10.10
CA LEU A 195 11.97 -5.82 -10.79
C LEU A 195 11.34 -5.88 -12.19
N GLY A 196 10.11 -5.39 -12.26
CA GLY A 196 9.29 -5.36 -13.45
C GLY A 196 9.55 -4.15 -14.36
N GLY A 197 8.57 -3.83 -15.20
CA GLY A 197 8.62 -2.66 -16.09
C GLY A 197 8.41 -1.34 -15.37
N GLY A 198 7.60 -1.31 -14.31
CA GLY A 198 7.23 -0.08 -13.62
C GLY A 198 7.42 -0.08 -12.11
N THR A 199 7.57 -1.26 -11.51
CA THR A 199 7.59 -1.46 -10.05
C THR A 199 8.74 -2.37 -9.64
N PHE A 200 9.18 -2.19 -8.40
CA PHE A 200 10.10 -3.07 -7.70
C PHE A 200 9.45 -3.56 -6.40
N ASP A 201 9.40 -4.86 -6.19
CA ASP A 201 8.95 -5.48 -4.95
C ASP A 201 10.00 -6.47 -4.43
N ILE A 202 10.12 -6.54 -3.11
CA ILE A 202 10.89 -7.57 -2.40
C ILE A 202 10.00 -8.20 -1.34
N SER A 203 9.90 -9.53 -1.35
CA SER A 203 9.18 -10.27 -0.31
C SER A 203 10.05 -11.37 0.25
N ILE A 204 10.04 -11.52 1.56
CA ILE A 204 10.67 -12.62 2.29
C ILE A 204 9.56 -13.60 2.64
N ILE A 205 9.67 -14.83 2.16
CA ILE A 205 8.61 -15.83 2.22
C ILE A 205 9.17 -17.12 2.79
N GLU A 206 8.51 -17.65 3.80
CA GLU A 206 8.75 -19.00 4.31
C GLU A 206 7.88 -20.00 3.56
N ILE A 207 8.50 -21.08 3.10
CA ILE A 207 7.85 -22.20 2.46
C ILE A 207 8.09 -23.41 3.37
N ALA A 208 7.03 -23.93 3.99
CA ALA A 208 7.10 -25.06 4.91
C ALA A 208 6.12 -26.16 4.50
N GLU A 209 6.37 -27.39 4.94
CA GLU A 209 5.42 -28.49 4.83
C GLU A 209 4.84 -28.79 6.22
N VAL A 210 3.56 -28.45 6.41
CA VAL A 210 2.85 -28.61 7.67
C VAL A 210 1.67 -29.59 7.45
N ASP A 211 1.65 -30.71 8.17
CA ASP A 211 0.60 -31.74 8.08
C ASP A 211 0.34 -32.29 6.66
N GLY A 212 1.33 -32.20 5.76
CA GLY A 212 1.24 -32.64 4.36
C GLY A 212 0.68 -31.58 3.41
N GLU A 213 0.52 -30.36 3.87
CA GLU A 213 0.17 -29.17 3.06
C GLU A 213 1.41 -28.27 2.90
N HIS A 214 1.59 -27.70 1.71
CA HIS A 214 2.59 -26.67 1.47
C HIS A 214 2.06 -25.33 1.95
N GLN A 215 2.68 -24.79 2.98
CA GLN A 215 2.37 -23.46 3.52
C GLN A 215 3.36 -22.45 2.96
N PHE A 216 2.82 -21.38 2.40
CA PHE A 216 3.57 -20.21 1.96
C PHE A 216 3.18 -19.04 2.85
N GLU A 217 4.09 -18.57 3.66
CA GLU A 217 3.88 -17.45 4.59
C GLU A 217 4.80 -16.28 4.24
N VAL A 218 4.20 -15.14 3.92
CA VAL A 218 4.95 -13.90 3.71
C VAL A 218 5.34 -13.36 5.09
N LEU A 219 6.64 -13.29 5.37
CA LEU A 219 7.17 -12.74 6.64
C LEU A 219 7.26 -11.22 6.59
N ALA A 220 7.71 -10.67 5.46
CA ALA A 220 7.79 -9.24 5.24
C ALA A 220 7.78 -8.92 3.75
N THR A 221 7.26 -7.73 3.41
CA THR A 221 7.30 -7.19 2.05
C THR A 221 7.66 -5.72 2.08
N ASN A 222 8.36 -5.26 1.05
CA ASN A 222 8.70 -3.86 0.83
C ASN A 222 8.89 -3.63 -0.67
N GLY A 223 8.99 -2.38 -1.13
CA GLY A 223 9.12 -2.14 -2.57
C GLY A 223 9.23 -0.66 -2.95
N ASP A 224 9.15 -0.39 -4.25
CA ASP A 224 9.16 0.93 -4.88
C ASP A 224 8.31 0.86 -6.16
N THR A 225 7.06 1.41 -6.16
CA THR A 225 6.15 1.37 -7.33
C THR A 225 6.51 2.39 -8.41
N PHE A 226 7.64 3.07 -8.26
CA PHE A 226 8.19 3.96 -9.28
C PHE A 226 9.65 3.62 -9.63
N LEU A 227 9.99 2.34 -9.59
CA LEU A 227 11.29 1.82 -9.97
C LEU A 227 11.10 0.59 -10.85
N GLY A 228 11.35 0.72 -12.15
CA GLY A 228 11.22 -0.39 -13.10
C GLY A 228 11.90 -0.11 -14.41
N GLY A 229 11.79 -1.04 -15.36
CA GLY A 229 12.45 -0.98 -16.66
C GLY A 229 12.19 0.29 -17.46
N GLU A 230 11.00 0.92 -17.30
CA GLU A 230 10.68 2.21 -17.92
C GLU A 230 11.61 3.33 -17.44
N ASP A 231 12.02 3.31 -16.17
CA ASP A 231 12.94 4.32 -15.63
C ASP A 231 14.36 4.13 -16.19
N PHE A 232 14.75 2.88 -16.45
CA PHE A 232 16.00 2.56 -17.12
C PHE A 232 15.97 3.02 -18.59
N ASP A 233 14.86 2.82 -19.28
CA ASP A 233 14.67 3.29 -20.65
C ASP A 233 14.75 4.81 -20.74
N LEU A 234 14.14 5.53 -19.78
CA LEU A 234 14.22 6.99 -19.71
C LEU A 234 15.65 7.51 -19.60
N ARG A 235 16.48 6.92 -18.72
CA ARG A 235 17.90 7.32 -18.62
C ARG A 235 18.60 7.18 -19.96
N LEU A 236 18.23 6.15 -20.73
CA LEU A 236 18.80 5.92 -22.04
C LEU A 236 18.23 6.89 -23.09
N ILE A 237 16.93 7.16 -23.06
CA ILE A 237 16.27 8.16 -23.92
C ILE A 237 16.89 9.55 -23.70
N GLU A 238 17.05 9.98 -22.45
CA GLU A 238 17.70 11.25 -22.09
C GLU A 238 19.13 11.32 -22.63
N PHE A 239 19.88 10.23 -22.47
CA PHE A 239 21.24 10.17 -23.02
C PHE A 239 21.24 10.34 -24.54
N LEU A 240 20.44 9.56 -25.28
CA LEU A 240 20.36 9.60 -26.74
C LEU A 240 19.88 10.97 -27.25
N ALA A 241 18.88 11.57 -26.61
CA ALA A 241 18.38 12.89 -26.97
C ALA A 241 19.43 13.99 -26.74
N ASN A 242 20.20 13.91 -25.65
CA ASN A 242 21.28 14.85 -25.35
C ASN A 242 22.46 14.71 -26.32
N GLU A 243 22.87 13.50 -26.70
CA GLU A 243 23.87 13.26 -27.73
C GLU A 243 23.44 13.89 -29.06
N PHE A 244 22.18 13.63 -29.49
CA PHE A 244 21.63 14.22 -30.71
C PHE A 244 21.61 15.76 -30.65
N LYS A 245 21.15 16.32 -29.52
CA LYS A 245 21.11 17.77 -29.31
C LYS A 245 22.48 18.41 -29.34
N SER A 246 23.50 17.74 -28.79
CA SER A 246 24.90 18.25 -28.82
C SER A 246 25.47 18.30 -30.23
N GLU A 247 25.11 17.35 -31.09
CA GLU A 247 25.59 17.26 -32.48
C GLU A 247 24.82 18.14 -33.46
N ASN A 248 23.46 18.21 -33.28
CA ASN A 248 22.56 18.81 -34.26
C ASN A 248 21.90 20.11 -33.80
N GLY A 249 22.00 20.46 -32.49
CA GLY A 249 21.36 21.62 -31.91
C GLY A 249 19.81 21.50 -31.77
N ILE A 250 19.25 20.33 -32.05
CA ILE A 250 17.78 20.08 -32.05
C ILE A 250 17.42 19.25 -30.81
N ASP A 251 16.39 19.66 -30.10
CA ASP A 251 15.86 18.95 -28.93
C ASP A 251 14.70 18.02 -29.35
N LEU A 252 14.96 16.71 -29.31
CA LEU A 252 13.98 15.68 -29.70
C LEU A 252 12.82 15.51 -28.72
N HIS A 253 12.91 16.03 -27.50
CA HIS A 253 11.81 15.98 -26.53
C HIS A 253 10.55 16.75 -26.97
N ASN A 254 10.70 17.69 -27.90
CA ASN A 254 9.61 18.48 -28.43
C ASN A 254 8.90 17.84 -29.64
N ASP A 255 9.36 16.67 -30.08
CA ASP A 255 8.80 15.92 -31.21
C ASP A 255 8.28 14.56 -30.72
N PRO A 256 6.94 14.40 -30.56
CA PRO A 256 6.35 13.15 -30.06
C PRO A 256 6.68 11.92 -30.92
N LEU A 257 6.83 12.08 -32.24
CA LEU A 257 7.22 10.96 -33.13
C LEU A 257 8.69 10.56 -32.90
N ALA A 258 9.56 11.54 -32.78
CA ALA A 258 10.98 11.28 -32.47
C ALA A 258 11.13 10.63 -31.09
N LEU A 259 10.39 11.15 -30.10
CA LEU A 259 10.42 10.62 -28.74
C LEU A 259 9.95 9.15 -28.67
N GLN A 260 8.86 8.81 -29.39
CA GLN A 260 8.38 7.43 -29.44
C GLN A 260 9.42 6.49 -30.11
N ARG A 261 10.06 6.95 -31.19
CA ARG A 261 11.11 6.18 -31.86
C ARG A 261 12.36 6.02 -30.98
N LEU A 262 12.72 7.04 -30.18
CA LEU A 262 13.78 6.95 -29.17
C LEU A 262 13.42 5.91 -28.11
N LYS A 263 12.16 5.90 -27.61
CA LYS A 263 11.70 4.95 -26.61
C LYS A 263 11.85 3.51 -27.10
N GLU A 264 11.36 3.20 -28.31
CA GLU A 264 11.48 1.85 -28.87
C GLU A 264 12.93 1.42 -29.07
N ALA A 265 13.78 2.33 -29.54
CA ALA A 265 15.19 2.05 -29.73
C ALA A 265 15.94 1.89 -28.41
N ALA A 266 15.61 2.66 -27.39
CA ALA A 266 16.19 2.57 -26.05
C ALA A 266 15.83 1.22 -25.40
N GLU A 267 14.55 0.85 -25.38
CA GLU A 267 14.07 -0.45 -24.88
C GLU A 267 14.79 -1.62 -25.58
N LYS A 268 14.84 -1.57 -26.91
CA LYS A 268 15.54 -2.58 -27.71
C LYS A 268 17.03 -2.67 -27.36
N ALA A 269 17.71 -1.54 -27.29
CA ALA A 269 19.13 -1.48 -26.94
C ALA A 269 19.40 -2.01 -25.53
N LYS A 270 18.54 -1.66 -24.55
CA LYS A 270 18.60 -2.19 -23.18
C LYS A 270 18.49 -3.71 -23.16
N ILE A 271 17.53 -4.28 -23.89
CA ILE A 271 17.34 -5.74 -23.99
C ILE A 271 18.56 -6.40 -24.64
N GLU A 272 19.05 -5.87 -25.76
CA GLU A 272 20.23 -6.42 -26.46
C GLU A 272 21.48 -6.39 -25.58
N LEU A 273 21.69 -5.33 -24.79
CA LEU A 273 22.84 -5.18 -23.89
C LEU A 273 22.77 -6.10 -22.67
N SER A 274 21.64 -6.75 -22.40
CA SER A 274 21.58 -7.80 -21.38
C SER A 274 22.34 -9.07 -21.80
N SER A 275 22.44 -9.33 -23.10
CA SER A 275 23.20 -10.48 -23.66
C SER A 275 24.49 -10.07 -24.37
N SER A 276 24.53 -8.87 -24.99
CA SER A 276 25.67 -8.36 -25.77
C SER A 276 26.48 -7.32 -25.00
N GLN A 277 27.78 -7.14 -25.36
CA GLN A 277 28.63 -6.12 -24.74
C GLN A 277 28.44 -4.73 -25.38
N GLN A 278 27.92 -4.68 -26.60
CA GLN A 278 27.67 -3.45 -27.35
C GLN A 278 26.53 -3.64 -28.34
N THR A 279 25.85 -2.53 -28.64
CA THR A 279 24.83 -2.45 -29.70
C THR A 279 24.92 -1.10 -30.40
N GLU A 280 24.20 -0.93 -31.51
CA GLU A 280 24.09 0.32 -32.24
C GLU A 280 22.62 0.77 -32.29
N VAL A 281 22.38 1.97 -31.80
CA VAL A 281 21.11 2.66 -31.98
C VAL A 281 21.19 3.45 -33.29
N ASN A 282 20.40 3.06 -34.29
CA ASN A 282 20.36 3.67 -35.60
C ASN A 282 18.94 4.07 -35.96
N LEU A 283 18.68 5.37 -35.95
CA LEU A 283 17.37 5.97 -36.25
C LEU A 283 17.50 6.93 -37.42
N PRO A 284 17.40 6.40 -38.68
CA PRO A 284 17.42 7.25 -39.87
C PRO A 284 16.18 8.14 -39.92
N TYR A 285 16.35 9.37 -40.42
CA TYR A 285 15.24 10.35 -40.58
C TYR A 285 14.47 10.59 -39.28
N ILE A 286 15.18 10.75 -38.16
CA ILE A 286 14.53 10.94 -36.87
C ILE A 286 13.81 12.29 -36.78
N THR A 287 14.38 13.31 -37.42
CA THR A 287 13.78 14.63 -37.60
C THR A 287 14.37 15.32 -38.81
N ALA A 288 13.96 16.55 -39.13
CA ALA A 288 14.51 17.37 -40.20
C ALA A 288 14.55 18.85 -39.79
N ASP A 289 15.51 19.58 -40.37
CA ASP A 289 15.60 21.04 -40.27
C ASP A 289 15.73 21.68 -41.68
N ALA A 290 16.05 22.98 -41.75
CA ALA A 290 16.23 23.70 -43.00
C ALA A 290 17.40 23.17 -43.85
N THR A 291 18.32 22.40 -43.27
CA THR A 291 19.45 21.78 -43.96
C THR A 291 19.15 20.37 -44.50
N GLY A 292 17.98 19.81 -44.14
CA GLY A 292 17.55 18.48 -44.58
C GLY A 292 17.31 17.50 -43.43
N PRO A 293 17.15 16.22 -43.76
CA PRO A 293 16.88 15.18 -42.77
C PRO A 293 18.10 14.93 -41.87
N LYS A 294 17.78 14.61 -40.59
CA LYS A 294 18.77 14.27 -39.56
C LYS A 294 18.63 12.82 -39.14
N HIS A 295 19.74 12.21 -38.77
CA HIS A 295 19.83 10.81 -38.38
C HIS A 295 20.49 10.71 -37.01
N LEU A 296 20.06 9.77 -36.18
CA LEU A 296 20.76 9.42 -34.94
C LEU A 296 21.48 8.08 -35.13
N VAL A 297 22.77 8.05 -34.95
CA VAL A 297 23.56 6.82 -34.93
C VAL A 297 24.50 6.86 -33.74
N VAL A 298 24.21 6.00 -32.73
CA VAL A 298 25.02 5.95 -31.50
C VAL A 298 25.42 4.51 -31.19
N LYS A 299 26.72 4.28 -31.02
CA LYS A 299 27.26 3.02 -30.49
C LYS A 299 27.17 3.04 -28.97
N LEU A 300 26.46 2.07 -28.41
CA LEU A 300 26.20 1.96 -26.98
C LEU A 300 26.86 0.69 -26.45
N THR A 301 27.63 0.81 -25.37
CA THR A 301 28.19 -0.33 -24.65
C THR A 301 27.39 -0.65 -23.40
N ARG A 302 27.44 -1.92 -22.95
CA ARG A 302 26.86 -2.34 -21.68
C ARG A 302 27.37 -1.46 -20.53
N SER A 303 28.66 -1.23 -20.42
CA SER A 303 29.26 -0.40 -19.37
C SER A 303 28.72 1.04 -19.36
N LYS A 304 28.42 1.60 -20.56
CA LYS A 304 27.80 2.92 -20.64
C LYS A 304 26.38 2.89 -20.10
N LEU A 305 25.55 1.91 -20.52
CA LEU A 305 24.22 1.73 -19.98
C LEU A 305 24.27 1.57 -18.45
N GLU A 306 25.10 0.67 -17.94
CA GLU A 306 25.27 0.43 -16.50
C GLU A 306 25.63 1.71 -15.73
N SER A 307 26.51 2.55 -16.29
CA SER A 307 26.86 3.84 -15.67
C SER A 307 25.70 4.83 -15.61
N LEU A 308 24.78 4.79 -16.57
CA LEU A 308 23.59 5.66 -16.61
C LEU A 308 22.51 5.24 -15.59
N VAL A 309 22.44 3.95 -15.27
CA VAL A 309 21.35 3.37 -14.45
C VAL A 309 21.82 2.86 -13.09
N GLN A 310 23.09 3.02 -12.73
CA GLN A 310 23.65 2.53 -11.47
C GLN A 310 22.87 3.02 -10.25
N GLU A 311 22.42 4.26 -10.26
CA GLU A 311 21.61 4.86 -9.19
C GLU A 311 20.30 4.09 -9.00
N LEU A 312 19.60 3.73 -10.10
CA LEU A 312 18.36 2.98 -10.06
C LEU A 312 18.55 1.59 -9.46
N VAL A 313 19.63 0.89 -9.84
CA VAL A 313 19.96 -0.42 -9.27
C VAL A 313 20.27 -0.31 -7.78
N THR A 314 21.07 0.70 -7.38
CA THR A 314 21.41 0.92 -5.97
C THR A 314 20.17 1.24 -5.13
N ARG A 315 19.23 2.00 -5.69
CA ARG A 315 17.96 2.35 -5.03
C ARG A 315 17.14 1.13 -4.62
N SER A 316 17.18 0.03 -5.37
CA SER A 316 16.47 -1.21 -5.02
C SER A 316 16.99 -1.89 -3.74
N LEU A 317 18.21 -1.57 -3.29
CA LEU A 317 18.80 -2.17 -2.10
C LEU A 317 18.20 -1.66 -0.79
N GLU A 318 17.61 -0.47 -0.76
CA GLU A 318 17.03 0.08 0.47
C GLU A 318 15.75 -0.68 0.88
N PRO A 319 14.73 -0.87 0.01
CA PRO A 319 13.59 -1.73 0.33
C PRO A 319 13.99 -3.15 0.77
N LEU A 320 15.05 -3.68 0.17
CA LEU A 320 15.57 -5.01 0.47
C LEU A 320 16.11 -5.11 1.90
N LYS A 321 16.87 -4.10 2.36
CA LYS A 321 17.34 -4.01 3.75
C LYS A 321 16.17 -3.91 4.74
N VAL A 322 15.16 -3.11 4.39
CA VAL A 322 13.96 -2.95 5.23
C VAL A 322 13.20 -4.26 5.34
N ALA A 323 12.96 -4.97 4.24
CA ALA A 323 12.26 -6.26 4.26
C ALA A 323 12.99 -7.31 5.12
N LEU A 324 14.32 -7.38 5.03
CA LEU A 324 15.12 -8.27 5.90
C LEU A 324 15.01 -7.86 7.38
N LYS A 325 15.09 -6.57 7.68
CA LYS A 325 14.94 -6.07 9.06
C LYS A 325 13.56 -6.43 9.63
N ASP A 326 12.50 -6.21 8.84
CA ASP A 326 11.12 -6.47 9.25
C ASP A 326 10.83 -7.97 9.42
N SER A 327 11.45 -8.84 8.60
CA SER A 327 11.35 -10.30 8.78
C SER A 327 12.16 -10.83 9.95
N GLY A 328 13.05 -10.02 10.54
CA GLY A 328 13.97 -10.44 11.61
C GLY A 328 15.12 -11.33 11.13
N LEU A 329 15.30 -11.47 9.81
CA LEU A 329 16.30 -12.35 9.20
C LEU A 329 17.49 -11.56 8.63
N SER A 330 18.64 -12.21 8.60
CA SER A 330 19.83 -11.72 7.89
C SER A 330 19.87 -12.26 6.45
N ALA A 331 20.62 -11.64 5.56
CA ALA A 331 20.81 -12.09 4.19
C ALA A 331 21.35 -13.53 4.09
N SER A 332 22.14 -13.99 5.08
CA SER A 332 22.70 -15.35 5.12
C SER A 332 21.69 -16.43 5.47
N GLU A 333 20.57 -16.08 6.11
CA GLU A 333 19.48 -16.98 6.49
C GLU A 333 18.47 -17.21 5.37
N ILE A 334 18.58 -16.45 4.28
CA ILE A 334 17.78 -16.68 3.07
C ILE A 334 18.35 -17.87 2.31
N ASP A 335 17.57 -18.91 2.08
CA ASP A 335 18.02 -20.12 1.39
C ASP A 335 18.17 -19.91 -0.11
N ASP A 336 17.16 -19.34 -0.75
CA ASP A 336 17.13 -19.08 -2.19
C ASP A 336 16.69 -17.65 -2.51
N VAL A 337 17.24 -17.09 -3.59
CA VAL A 337 16.84 -15.79 -4.13
C VAL A 337 16.23 -16.01 -5.51
N ILE A 338 14.98 -15.61 -5.68
CA ILE A 338 14.21 -15.77 -6.91
C ILE A 338 14.13 -14.40 -7.59
N LEU A 339 14.54 -14.33 -8.85
CA LEU A 339 14.45 -13.13 -9.67
C LEU A 339 13.18 -13.18 -10.53
N VAL A 340 12.38 -12.13 -10.44
CA VAL A 340 11.13 -11.95 -11.16
C VAL A 340 11.14 -10.60 -11.86
N GLY A 341 10.36 -10.47 -12.94
CA GLY A 341 10.31 -9.26 -13.75
C GLY A 341 11.41 -9.16 -14.78
N GLY A 342 11.08 -8.64 -15.95
CA GLY A 342 11.99 -8.61 -17.12
C GLY A 342 13.27 -7.80 -16.90
N GLN A 343 13.24 -6.78 -16.03
CA GLN A 343 14.42 -5.96 -15.74
C GLN A 343 15.49 -6.70 -14.96
N THR A 344 15.16 -7.79 -14.26
CA THR A 344 16.13 -8.67 -13.57
C THR A 344 17.05 -9.44 -14.52
N ARG A 345 16.75 -9.42 -15.82
CA ARG A 345 17.64 -10.02 -16.83
C ARG A 345 18.94 -9.22 -17.03
N MET A 346 18.99 -7.97 -16.55
CA MET A 346 20.17 -7.12 -16.64
C MET A 346 21.32 -7.68 -15.77
N PRO A 347 22.53 -7.91 -16.34
CA PRO A 347 23.63 -8.51 -15.59
C PRO A 347 24.02 -7.74 -14.33
N MET A 348 24.00 -6.40 -14.38
CA MET A 348 24.30 -5.56 -13.22
C MET A 348 23.30 -5.77 -12.07
N VAL A 349 22.01 -5.96 -12.36
CA VAL A 349 21.00 -6.26 -11.35
C VAL A 349 21.28 -7.62 -10.71
N GLN A 350 21.53 -8.65 -11.52
CA GLN A 350 21.84 -10.01 -11.03
C GLN A 350 23.10 -10.01 -10.13
N GLN A 351 24.15 -9.31 -10.54
CA GLN A 351 25.38 -9.21 -9.77
C GLN A 351 25.16 -8.47 -8.44
N THR A 352 24.42 -7.35 -8.48
CA THR A 352 24.12 -6.56 -7.26
C THR A 352 23.34 -7.39 -6.24
N VAL A 353 22.36 -8.18 -6.70
CA VAL A 353 21.59 -9.07 -5.84
C VAL A 353 22.46 -10.21 -5.31
N ALA A 354 23.30 -10.82 -6.17
CA ALA A 354 24.23 -11.87 -5.76
C ALA A 354 25.21 -11.38 -4.69
N ASP A 355 25.77 -10.19 -4.88
CA ASP A 355 26.71 -9.58 -3.93
C ASP A 355 26.03 -9.27 -2.59
N PHE A 356 24.77 -8.84 -2.61
CA PHE A 356 24.01 -8.51 -1.42
C PHE A 356 23.70 -9.74 -0.56
N PHE A 357 23.22 -10.83 -1.19
CA PHE A 357 22.86 -12.07 -0.48
C PHE A 357 24.06 -13.02 -0.28
N GLY A 358 25.20 -12.77 -0.93
CA GLY A 358 26.36 -13.64 -0.91
C GLY A 358 26.13 -14.99 -1.60
N LYS A 359 25.14 -15.08 -2.49
CA LYS A 359 24.77 -16.28 -3.25
C LYS A 359 24.16 -15.92 -4.60
N GLU A 360 24.33 -16.84 -5.58
CA GLU A 360 23.73 -16.66 -6.90
C GLU A 360 22.21 -16.79 -6.85
N PRO A 361 21.46 -15.86 -7.45
CA PRO A 361 20.03 -16.00 -7.61
C PRO A 361 19.67 -17.21 -8.49
N ARG A 362 18.47 -17.75 -8.26
CA ARG A 362 17.94 -18.89 -9.04
C ARG A 362 17.67 -18.45 -10.48
N LYS A 363 18.04 -19.33 -11.44
CA LYS A 363 17.89 -19.12 -12.89
C LYS A 363 16.96 -20.14 -13.56
N ASP A 364 16.41 -21.05 -12.79
CA ASP A 364 15.48 -22.08 -13.24
C ASP A 364 14.01 -21.62 -13.31
N VAL A 365 13.72 -20.43 -12.85
CA VAL A 365 12.40 -19.77 -12.96
C VAL A 365 12.45 -18.74 -14.09
N ASN A 366 11.48 -18.78 -15.02
CA ASN A 366 11.37 -17.75 -16.04
C ASN A 366 10.77 -16.48 -15.41
N PRO A 367 11.53 -15.38 -15.32
CA PRO A 367 11.09 -14.17 -14.64
C PRO A 367 9.88 -13.47 -15.27
N ASP A 368 9.55 -13.78 -16.53
CA ASP A 368 8.40 -13.19 -17.23
C ASP A 368 7.13 -14.04 -17.11
N GLU A 369 7.21 -15.26 -16.58
CA GLU A 369 6.13 -16.24 -16.57
C GLU A 369 5.73 -16.70 -15.17
N ALA A 370 6.65 -16.66 -14.23
CA ALA A 370 6.48 -17.21 -12.88
C ALA A 370 5.23 -16.66 -12.16
N VAL A 371 4.96 -15.39 -12.33
CA VAL A 371 3.81 -14.69 -11.71
C VAL A 371 2.49 -15.24 -12.23
N ALA A 372 2.32 -15.35 -13.54
CA ALA A 372 1.11 -15.91 -14.16
C ALA A 372 0.93 -17.39 -13.79
N MET A 373 2.03 -18.17 -13.76
CA MET A 373 2.01 -19.58 -13.35
C MET A 373 1.51 -19.72 -11.90
N GLY A 374 2.04 -18.93 -10.98
CA GLY A 374 1.59 -18.94 -9.58
C GLY A 374 0.13 -18.50 -9.42
N ALA A 375 -0.31 -17.49 -10.19
CA ALA A 375 -1.71 -17.09 -10.21
C ALA A 375 -2.64 -18.23 -10.67
N SER A 376 -2.23 -19.04 -11.67
CA SER A 376 -3.02 -20.18 -12.11
C SER A 376 -3.04 -21.33 -11.09
N ILE A 377 -1.95 -21.54 -10.34
CA ILE A 377 -1.94 -22.48 -9.20
C ILE A 377 -2.94 -22.02 -8.14
N GLN A 378 -2.92 -20.74 -7.77
CA GLN A 378 -3.91 -20.17 -6.83
C GLN A 378 -5.35 -20.32 -7.35
N GLY A 379 -5.58 -20.16 -8.64
CA GLY A 379 -6.87 -20.41 -9.28
C GLY A 379 -7.32 -21.87 -9.08
N ALA A 380 -6.43 -22.82 -9.26
CA ALA A 380 -6.71 -24.25 -9.05
C ALA A 380 -6.95 -24.60 -7.57
N VAL A 381 -6.27 -23.93 -6.63
CA VAL A 381 -6.57 -24.04 -5.18
C VAL A 381 -8.00 -23.59 -4.90
N LEU A 382 -8.42 -22.45 -5.45
CA LEU A 382 -9.77 -21.91 -5.30
C LEU A 382 -10.85 -22.78 -5.98
N ALA A 383 -10.52 -23.45 -7.08
CA ALA A 383 -11.39 -24.42 -7.74
C ALA A 383 -11.48 -25.77 -6.98
N GLY A 384 -10.57 -26.02 -6.05
CA GLY A 384 -10.45 -27.28 -5.31
C GLY A 384 -9.72 -28.40 -6.06
N ASP A 385 -9.06 -28.08 -7.17
CA ASP A 385 -8.24 -29.00 -7.96
C ASP A 385 -6.89 -29.28 -7.28
N VAL A 386 -6.38 -28.31 -6.52
CA VAL A 386 -5.20 -28.41 -5.64
C VAL A 386 -5.68 -28.17 -4.20
N LYS A 387 -5.35 -29.10 -3.27
CA LYS A 387 -5.88 -29.07 -1.89
C LYS A 387 -4.81 -28.91 -0.82
N ASP A 388 -3.57 -29.06 -1.19
CA ASP A 388 -2.41 -29.15 -0.32
C ASP A 388 -1.54 -27.87 -0.36
N VAL A 389 -2.19 -26.73 -0.56
CA VAL A 389 -1.52 -25.41 -0.59
C VAL A 389 -2.27 -24.40 0.26
N LEU A 390 -1.58 -23.83 1.24
CA LEU A 390 -2.04 -22.71 2.04
C LEU A 390 -1.17 -21.49 1.76
N LEU A 391 -1.81 -20.36 1.46
CA LEU A 391 -1.14 -19.09 1.20
C LEU A 391 -1.55 -18.06 2.25
N LEU A 392 -0.57 -17.53 2.96
CA LEU A 392 -0.71 -16.47 3.95
C LEU A 392 0.08 -15.23 3.49
N ASP A 393 -0.62 -14.18 3.14
CA ASP A 393 -0.06 -12.90 2.73
C ASP A 393 -0.13 -11.88 3.86
N VAL A 394 0.50 -10.71 3.70
CA VAL A 394 0.55 -9.67 4.75
C VAL A 394 0.11 -8.31 4.23
N THR A 395 -0.35 -7.45 5.16
CA THR A 395 -0.56 -6.03 4.85
C THR A 395 0.78 -5.28 4.79
N PRO A 396 1.03 -4.45 3.76
CA PRO A 396 2.32 -3.78 3.60
C PRO A 396 2.53 -2.61 4.58
N LEU A 397 1.45 -2.02 5.09
CA LEU A 397 1.49 -0.83 5.95
C LEU A 397 0.50 -0.93 7.10
N THR A 398 0.83 -0.24 8.20
CA THR A 398 -0.04 -0.07 9.37
C THR A 398 -1.32 0.66 9.02
N LEU A 399 -2.44 0.14 9.49
CA LEU A 399 -3.79 0.68 9.35
C LEU A 399 -4.31 1.11 10.72
N GLY A 400 -4.86 2.30 10.81
CA GLY A 400 -5.36 2.84 12.08
C GLY A 400 -6.38 3.96 11.90
N ILE A 401 -6.75 4.58 13.00
CA ILE A 401 -7.65 5.74 13.01
C ILE A 401 -6.99 6.93 13.70
N GLU A 402 -7.44 8.12 13.34
CA GLU A 402 -7.13 9.34 14.08
C GLU A 402 -7.89 9.36 15.39
N THR A 403 -7.18 9.53 16.50
CA THR A 403 -7.73 9.69 17.83
C THR A 403 -7.48 11.09 18.37
N MET A 404 -7.96 11.36 19.59
CA MET A 404 -7.87 12.67 20.24
C MET A 404 -6.41 13.18 20.25
N GLY A 405 -6.24 14.44 19.84
CA GLY A 405 -4.91 15.06 19.72
C GLY A 405 -4.23 14.84 18.37
N GLY A 406 -4.90 14.28 17.37
CA GLY A 406 -4.34 14.05 16.03
C GLY A 406 -3.37 12.87 15.96
N ILE A 407 -3.48 11.91 16.88
CA ILE A 407 -2.62 10.73 16.94
C ILE A 407 -3.19 9.64 16.03
N ALA A 408 -2.32 8.98 15.27
CA ALA A 408 -2.65 7.75 14.54
C ALA A 408 -2.54 6.56 15.50
N THR A 409 -3.69 6.00 15.86
CA THR A 409 -3.77 4.80 16.70
C THR A 409 -3.88 3.57 15.81
N PRO A 410 -2.88 2.65 15.84
CA PRO A 410 -2.88 1.46 15.00
C PRO A 410 -3.96 0.45 15.46
N LEU A 411 -4.62 -0.20 14.49
CA LEU A 411 -5.48 -1.35 14.71
C LEU A 411 -4.90 -2.62 14.05
N ILE A 412 -4.34 -2.49 12.86
CA ILE A 412 -3.64 -3.56 12.16
C ILE A 412 -2.25 -3.06 11.80
N GLU A 413 -1.22 -3.67 12.36
CA GLU A 413 0.17 -3.29 12.10
C GLU A 413 0.65 -3.83 10.75
N LYS A 414 1.67 -3.18 10.16
CA LYS A 414 2.34 -3.67 8.95
C LYS A 414 2.83 -5.10 9.14
N ASN A 415 2.89 -5.86 8.07
CA ASN A 415 3.28 -7.27 8.06
C ASN A 415 2.36 -8.20 8.89
N THR A 416 1.13 -7.74 9.22
CA THR A 416 0.11 -8.63 9.80
C THR A 416 -0.45 -9.53 8.70
N THR A 417 -0.50 -10.82 8.97
CA THR A 417 -1.07 -11.85 8.06
C THR A 417 -2.53 -11.56 7.75
N ILE A 418 -2.90 -11.68 6.48
CA ILE A 418 -4.27 -11.50 5.98
C ILE A 418 -4.85 -12.83 5.43
N PRO A 419 -6.18 -13.06 5.56
CA PRO A 419 -7.19 -12.12 6.07
C PRO A 419 -7.11 -11.93 7.59
N THR A 420 -7.48 -10.74 8.07
CA THR A 420 -7.49 -10.44 9.50
C THR A 420 -8.63 -9.49 9.88
N LYS A 421 -9.11 -9.64 11.10
CA LYS A 421 -10.14 -8.77 11.66
C LYS A 421 -9.73 -8.32 13.04
N LYS A 422 -9.70 -7.00 13.25
CA LYS A 422 -9.36 -6.39 14.54
C LYS A 422 -10.42 -5.38 14.92
N SER A 423 -10.80 -5.39 16.20
CA SER A 423 -11.76 -4.44 16.75
C SER A 423 -11.18 -3.81 18.01
N GLN A 424 -11.44 -2.52 18.18
CA GLN A 424 -11.07 -1.77 19.37
C GLN A 424 -12.19 -0.82 19.76
N VAL A 425 -12.39 -0.64 21.07
CA VAL A 425 -13.42 0.25 21.61
C VAL A 425 -12.80 1.62 21.87
N PHE A 426 -13.47 2.64 21.34
CA PHE A 426 -13.14 4.06 21.54
C PHE A 426 -14.32 4.74 22.22
N SER A 427 -14.10 5.98 22.67
CA SER A 427 -15.14 6.76 23.31
C SER A 427 -15.20 8.18 22.77
N THR A 428 -16.19 8.96 23.24
CA THR A 428 -16.34 10.38 22.90
C THR A 428 -15.28 11.24 23.58
N ALA A 429 -14.82 12.28 22.89
CA ALA A 429 -13.83 13.23 23.39
C ALA A 429 -14.47 14.38 24.19
N GLU A 430 -15.77 14.66 23.98
CA GLU A 430 -16.51 15.78 24.58
C GLU A 430 -17.79 15.32 25.25
N ASP A 431 -18.27 16.08 26.25
CA ASP A 431 -19.54 15.82 26.91
C ASP A 431 -20.70 16.05 25.94
N ASN A 432 -21.71 15.19 26.01
CA ASN A 432 -22.92 15.24 25.18
C ASN A 432 -22.66 15.17 23.67
N GLN A 433 -21.52 14.64 23.24
CA GLN A 433 -21.20 14.43 21.85
C GLN A 433 -22.14 13.37 21.25
N THR A 434 -22.86 13.73 20.17
CA THR A 434 -23.88 12.90 19.53
C THR A 434 -23.41 12.23 18.24
N ALA A 435 -22.21 12.50 17.79
CA ALA A 435 -21.58 11.91 16.62
C ALA A 435 -20.07 11.77 16.80
N VAL A 436 -19.48 10.74 16.20
CA VAL A 436 -18.01 10.52 16.15
C VAL A 436 -17.59 10.40 14.71
N THR A 437 -16.61 11.19 14.29
CA THR A 437 -15.97 11.04 12.98
C THR A 437 -14.87 9.99 13.06
N ILE A 438 -14.99 8.94 12.26
CA ILE A 438 -13.94 7.92 12.09
C ILE A 438 -13.09 8.33 10.89
N HIS A 439 -11.86 8.74 11.15
CA HIS A 439 -10.87 9.04 10.11
C HIS A 439 -9.87 7.89 10.02
N VAL A 440 -9.95 7.14 8.93
CA VAL A 440 -9.09 5.99 8.67
C VAL A 440 -7.81 6.47 8.00
N VAL A 441 -6.66 6.05 8.56
CA VAL A 441 -5.33 6.44 8.08
C VAL A 441 -4.45 5.23 7.87
N GLN A 442 -3.46 5.35 6.97
CA GLN A 442 -2.49 4.32 6.66
C GLN A 442 -1.08 4.91 6.67
N GLY A 443 -0.14 4.25 7.34
CA GLY A 443 1.27 4.66 7.43
C GLY A 443 1.82 4.49 8.84
N GLU A 444 3.13 4.78 8.99
CA GLU A 444 3.91 4.48 10.19
C GLU A 444 4.10 5.70 11.13
N ARG A 445 3.57 6.89 10.74
CA ARG A 445 3.75 8.10 11.53
C ARG A 445 2.75 8.17 12.69
N LYS A 446 3.19 8.56 13.87
CA LYS A 446 2.32 8.76 15.04
C LYS A 446 1.32 9.90 14.85
N GLN A 447 1.66 10.92 14.08
CA GLN A 447 0.77 12.02 13.75
C GLN A 447 -0.16 11.62 12.58
N ALA A 448 -1.48 11.65 12.78
CA ALA A 448 -2.46 11.20 11.79
C ALA A 448 -2.39 11.97 10.46
N THR A 449 -2.14 13.29 10.50
CA THR A 449 -2.02 14.14 9.30
C THR A 449 -0.77 13.87 8.46
N SER A 450 0.23 13.17 9.02
CA SER A 450 1.44 12.73 8.33
C SER A 450 1.30 11.36 7.69
N ASN A 451 0.13 10.72 7.83
CA ASN A 451 -0.22 9.46 7.19
C ASN A 451 -1.23 9.69 6.06
N LYS A 452 -1.37 8.71 5.18
CA LYS A 452 -2.37 8.75 4.12
C LYS A 452 -3.78 8.60 4.69
N SER A 453 -4.66 9.54 4.38
CA SER A 453 -6.09 9.41 4.64
C SER A 453 -6.71 8.43 3.65
N LEU A 454 -7.28 7.34 4.15
CA LEU A 454 -8.03 6.38 3.36
C LEU A 454 -9.51 6.73 3.25
N GLY A 455 -10.06 7.45 4.24
CA GLY A 455 -11.45 7.88 4.23
C GLY A 455 -11.92 8.39 5.58
N ARG A 456 -13.09 9.04 5.56
CA ARG A 456 -13.76 9.52 6.77
C ARG A 456 -15.25 9.21 6.69
N PHE A 457 -15.84 8.86 7.84
CA PHE A 457 -17.28 8.71 7.95
C PHE A 457 -17.73 9.01 9.39
N ASP A 458 -19.00 9.39 9.54
CA ASP A 458 -19.56 9.76 10.83
C ASP A 458 -20.50 8.67 11.35
N LEU A 459 -20.32 8.27 12.61
CA LEU A 459 -21.31 7.54 13.37
C LEU A 459 -22.12 8.57 14.15
N ALA A 460 -23.36 8.81 13.71
CA ALA A 460 -24.29 9.77 14.30
C ALA A 460 -25.28 9.10 15.27
N ASP A 461 -26.10 9.93 15.96
CA ASP A 461 -27.16 9.53 16.88
C ASP A 461 -26.65 8.71 18.09
N ILE A 462 -25.47 9.01 18.57
CA ILE A 462 -24.97 8.51 19.85
C ILE A 462 -25.76 9.23 20.96
N PRO A 463 -26.31 8.53 21.95
CA PRO A 463 -27.01 9.17 23.06
C PRO A 463 -26.09 10.13 23.81
N PRO A 464 -26.56 11.37 24.14
CA PRO A 464 -25.79 12.30 24.93
C PRO A 464 -25.38 11.68 26.28
N ALA A 465 -24.09 11.71 26.58
CA ALA A 465 -23.53 11.21 27.81
C ALA A 465 -22.22 11.96 28.13
N PRO A 466 -21.73 11.91 29.37
CA PRO A 466 -20.40 12.42 29.68
C PRO A 466 -19.33 11.79 28.76
N ARG A 467 -18.29 12.55 28.43
CA ARG A 467 -17.15 12.04 27.66
C ARG A 467 -16.57 10.78 28.30
N GLY A 468 -16.07 9.86 27.48
CA GLY A 468 -15.52 8.59 27.95
C GLY A 468 -16.57 7.52 28.28
N MET A 469 -17.87 7.85 28.38
CA MET A 469 -18.93 6.89 28.68
C MET A 469 -19.45 6.13 27.46
N PRO A 470 -19.72 6.78 26.30
CA PRO A 470 -20.14 6.05 25.11
C PRO A 470 -19.05 5.08 24.64
N GLN A 471 -19.46 3.87 24.24
CA GLN A 471 -18.55 2.85 23.72
C GLN A 471 -18.78 2.65 22.23
N VAL A 472 -17.84 3.13 21.42
CA VAL A 472 -17.85 2.98 19.96
C VAL A 472 -16.84 1.91 19.58
N GLU A 473 -17.31 0.76 19.14
CA GLU A 473 -16.47 -0.32 18.64
C GLU A 473 -16.14 -0.07 17.16
N VAL A 474 -14.88 0.17 16.87
CA VAL A 474 -14.37 0.29 15.51
C VAL A 474 -13.74 -1.03 15.10
N THR A 475 -14.21 -1.57 13.98
CA THR A 475 -13.75 -2.84 13.44
C THR A 475 -13.11 -2.63 12.09
N PHE A 476 -11.89 -3.12 11.93
CA PHE A 476 -11.17 -3.26 10.68
C PHE A 476 -11.26 -4.71 10.22
N ASP A 477 -11.79 -4.94 9.03
CA ASP A 477 -11.95 -6.24 8.40
C ASP A 477 -11.20 -6.23 7.07
N LEU A 478 -9.99 -6.82 7.08
CA LEU A 478 -9.10 -6.89 5.92
C LEU A 478 -9.20 -8.27 5.30
N ASP A 479 -9.73 -8.33 4.08
CA ASP A 479 -9.95 -9.59 3.38
C ASP A 479 -8.65 -10.20 2.81
N ALA A 480 -8.75 -11.41 2.26
CA ALA A 480 -7.62 -12.10 1.65
C ALA A 480 -7.06 -11.38 0.39
N ASN A 481 -7.78 -10.41 -0.18
CA ASN A 481 -7.32 -9.59 -1.30
C ASN A 481 -6.59 -8.32 -0.82
N GLY A 482 -6.52 -8.08 0.49
CA GLY A 482 -5.99 -6.87 1.08
C GLY A 482 -6.96 -5.69 0.99
N ILE A 483 -8.27 -5.94 0.84
CA ILE A 483 -9.31 -4.90 0.76
C ILE A 483 -9.89 -4.67 2.14
N LEU A 484 -9.88 -3.40 2.59
CA LEU A 484 -10.27 -2.97 3.92
C LEU A 484 -11.73 -2.53 3.97
N ASN A 485 -12.48 -3.11 4.92
CA ASN A 485 -13.77 -2.60 5.34
C ASN A 485 -13.65 -2.10 6.78
N VAL A 486 -14.15 -0.90 7.05
CA VAL A 486 -14.16 -0.32 8.39
C VAL A 486 -15.60 -0.10 8.82
N SER A 487 -15.97 -0.59 10.00
CA SER A 487 -17.26 -0.30 10.61
C SER A 487 -17.06 0.32 11.99
N ALA A 488 -18.00 1.18 12.39
CA ALA A 488 -18.09 1.74 13.73
C ALA A 488 -19.50 1.48 14.28
N LYS A 489 -19.57 0.95 15.49
CA LYS A 489 -20.82 0.58 16.15
C LYS A 489 -20.91 1.15 17.55
N ASP A 490 -21.97 1.89 17.84
CA ASP A 490 -22.31 2.25 19.22
C ASP A 490 -22.86 1.03 19.95
N LYS A 491 -22.17 0.59 21.00
CA LYS A 491 -22.55 -0.62 21.77
C LYS A 491 -23.84 -0.44 22.55
N ALA A 492 -24.21 0.78 22.92
CA ALA A 492 -25.41 1.05 23.70
C ALA A 492 -26.69 0.99 22.84
N THR A 493 -26.66 1.57 21.65
CA THR A 493 -27.81 1.63 20.74
C THR A 493 -27.83 0.53 19.69
N GLY A 494 -26.68 -0.09 19.45
CA GLY A 494 -26.48 -1.02 18.35
C GLY A 494 -26.42 -0.38 16.96
N LYS A 495 -26.45 0.97 16.88
CA LYS A 495 -26.29 1.69 15.60
C LYS A 495 -24.90 1.46 15.03
N GLU A 496 -24.86 1.20 13.75
CA GLU A 496 -23.63 0.89 13.03
C GLU A 496 -23.56 1.69 11.72
N GLN A 497 -22.39 2.16 11.41
CA GLN A 497 -22.01 2.74 10.11
C GLN A 497 -20.76 2.05 9.61
N SER A 498 -20.67 1.86 8.32
CA SER A 498 -19.50 1.25 7.70
C SER A 498 -19.09 2.02 6.45
N ILE A 499 -17.80 2.00 6.16
CA ILE A 499 -17.26 2.45 4.91
C ILE A 499 -16.42 1.30 4.33
N ARG A 500 -16.69 0.96 3.09
CA ARG A 500 -15.69 0.28 2.28
C ARG A 500 -14.75 1.34 1.78
N ILE A 501 -13.46 1.17 1.99
CA ILE A 501 -12.47 2.09 1.48
C ILE A 501 -12.55 2.01 -0.04
N THR A 502 -13.16 2.99 -0.66
CA THR A 502 -13.22 3.15 -2.10
C THR A 502 -12.17 4.18 -2.53
N ALA A 503 -11.59 3.95 -3.68
CA ALA A 503 -10.46 4.64 -4.26
C ALA A 503 -10.54 6.18 -4.27
N SER A 504 -10.44 6.84 -3.14
CA SER A 504 -10.14 8.26 -3.13
C SER A 504 -8.67 8.50 -2.77
N GLY A 505 -7.81 8.38 -3.78
CA GLY A 505 -6.39 8.68 -3.66
C GLY A 505 -5.58 7.61 -2.95
N GLY A 506 -5.15 6.60 -3.69
CA GLY A 506 -4.19 5.63 -3.24
C GLY A 506 -2.88 6.30 -2.83
N LEU A 507 -2.13 5.65 -1.94
CA LEU A 507 -0.76 6.03 -1.65
C LEU A 507 0.08 5.89 -2.90
N SER A 508 0.86 6.93 -3.22
CA SER A 508 2.02 6.72 -4.06
C SER A 508 3.08 5.98 -3.24
N GLU A 509 4.00 5.35 -3.88
CA GLU A 509 5.08 4.64 -3.22
C GLU A 509 6.14 5.57 -2.65
N ASP A 510 6.38 6.69 -3.34
CA ASP A 510 7.15 7.79 -2.77
C ASP A 510 6.50 8.25 -1.46
N ASP A 511 5.15 8.27 -1.38
CA ASP A 511 4.43 8.52 -0.13
C ASP A 511 4.72 7.41 0.91
N ILE A 512 4.72 6.14 0.50
CA ILE A 512 5.00 5.00 1.40
C ILE A 512 6.45 5.03 1.86
N GLN A 513 7.38 5.11 0.92
CA GLN A 513 8.81 5.14 1.21
C GLN A 513 9.16 6.37 2.05
N GLN A 514 8.64 7.54 1.70
CA GLN A 514 8.79 8.77 2.47
C GLN A 514 8.14 8.66 3.84
N MET A 515 6.98 7.99 3.97
CA MET A 515 6.35 7.71 5.26
C MET A 515 7.21 6.82 6.16
N VAL A 516 7.84 5.79 5.61
CA VAL A 516 8.74 4.90 6.37
C VAL A 516 10.01 5.65 6.78
N GLU A 517 10.65 6.35 5.85
CA GLU A 517 11.86 7.17 6.12
C GLU A 517 11.54 8.32 7.08
N ASP A 518 10.42 9.00 6.90
CA ASP A 518 9.94 10.05 7.79
C ASP A 518 9.59 9.49 9.18
N ALA A 519 9.03 8.30 9.28
CA ALA A 519 8.75 7.65 10.56
C ALA A 519 10.07 7.32 11.30
N GLU A 520 11.08 6.77 10.60
CA GLU A 520 12.39 6.50 11.21
C GLU A 520 13.14 7.80 11.58
N ALA A 521 13.14 8.80 10.68
CA ALA A 521 13.81 10.09 10.90
C ALA A 521 13.14 10.93 12.00
N ASN A 522 11.82 10.79 12.16
CA ASN A 522 11.05 11.58 13.11
C ASN A 522 10.58 10.79 14.33
N ALA A 523 11.00 9.53 14.50
CA ALA A 523 10.58 8.66 15.61
C ALA A 523 10.72 9.32 16.99
N GLU A 524 11.82 10.08 17.22
CA GLU A 524 12.06 10.80 18.47
C GLU A 524 11.15 12.05 18.59
N ALA A 525 10.86 12.72 17.50
CA ALA A 525 9.94 13.86 17.47
C ALA A 525 8.49 13.40 17.66
N ASP A 526 8.10 12.30 17.05
CA ASP A 526 6.77 11.71 17.16
C ASP A 526 6.51 11.21 18.58
N LYS A 527 7.51 10.59 19.22
CA LYS A 527 7.45 10.19 20.65
C LYS A 527 7.22 11.41 21.54
N LYS A 528 7.97 12.50 21.36
CA LYS A 528 7.78 13.74 22.13
C LYS A 528 6.40 14.36 21.89
N PHE A 529 5.89 14.29 20.65
CA PHE A 529 4.55 14.74 20.32
C PHE A 529 3.48 13.92 21.04
N GLU A 530 3.57 12.58 21.02
CA GLU A 530 2.66 11.68 21.74
C GLU A 530 2.66 11.95 23.25
N GLU A 531 3.85 12.12 23.85
CA GLU A 531 4.00 12.46 25.27
C GLU A 531 3.38 13.82 25.61
N LEU A 532 3.57 14.83 24.74
CA LEU A 532 2.97 16.17 24.91
C LEU A 532 1.44 16.10 24.81
N VAL A 533 0.89 15.36 23.84
CA VAL A 533 -0.56 15.20 23.68
C VAL A 533 -1.16 14.47 24.88
N THR A 534 -0.50 13.43 25.37
CA THR A 534 -0.92 12.69 26.57
C THR A 534 -0.96 13.60 27.80
N ALA A 535 0.09 14.41 28.01
CA ALA A 535 0.13 15.39 29.10
C ALA A 535 -1.00 16.43 28.99
N ARG A 536 -1.27 16.93 27.79
CA ARG A 536 -2.40 17.86 27.55
C ARG A 536 -3.76 17.24 27.85
N ASN A 537 -4.00 16.03 27.39
CA ASN A 537 -5.24 15.31 27.63
C ASN A 537 -5.47 15.04 29.12
N THR A 538 -4.42 14.66 29.84
CA THR A 538 -4.45 14.45 31.29
C THR A 538 -4.75 15.75 32.03
N ALA A 539 -4.07 16.85 31.67
CA ALA A 539 -4.29 18.17 32.25
C ALA A 539 -5.73 18.66 32.04
N ASP A 540 -6.25 18.51 30.82
CA ASP A 540 -7.62 18.91 30.48
C ASP A 540 -8.66 18.10 31.27
N GLY A 541 -8.40 16.78 31.45
CA GLY A 541 -9.17 15.90 32.33
C GLY A 541 -9.20 16.40 33.77
N MET A 542 -8.04 16.72 34.31
CA MET A 542 -7.90 17.20 35.70
C MET A 542 -8.53 18.58 35.91
N ILE A 543 -8.41 19.50 34.94
CA ILE A 543 -9.06 20.81 34.99
C ILE A 543 -10.59 20.65 35.09
N ASN A 544 -11.16 19.78 34.26
CA ASN A 544 -12.61 19.53 34.28
C ASN A 544 -13.05 18.87 35.59
N ALA A 545 -12.28 17.90 36.10
CA ALA A 545 -12.54 17.27 37.40
C ALA A 545 -12.44 18.30 38.56
N ALA A 546 -11.43 19.18 38.55
CA ALA A 546 -11.26 20.22 39.55
C ALA A 546 -12.39 21.24 39.53
N LYS A 547 -12.84 21.68 38.36
CA LYS A 547 -14.00 22.58 38.20
C LYS A 547 -15.26 21.95 38.79
N LYS A 548 -15.50 20.69 38.49
CA LYS A 548 -16.63 19.94 39.02
C LYS A 548 -16.54 19.78 40.54
N THR A 549 -15.35 19.46 41.08
CA THR A 549 -15.12 19.39 42.51
C THR A 549 -15.42 20.73 43.21
N LEU A 550 -15.04 21.87 42.62
CA LEU A 550 -15.36 23.20 43.15
C LEU A 550 -16.86 23.50 43.17
N GLU A 551 -17.61 23.09 42.14
CA GLU A 551 -19.06 23.26 42.08
C GLU A 551 -19.77 22.40 43.12
N GLU A 552 -19.32 21.15 43.33
CA GLU A 552 -19.94 20.19 44.24
C GLU A 552 -19.50 20.40 45.71
N ALA A 553 -18.37 21.05 45.95
CA ALA A 553 -17.80 21.22 47.27
C ALA A 553 -18.67 22.05 48.23
N GLY A 554 -19.49 22.96 47.69
CA GLY A 554 -20.41 23.75 48.54
C GLY A 554 -19.71 24.38 49.75
N GLU A 555 -20.18 24.10 51.00
CA GLU A 555 -19.60 24.59 52.24
C GLU A 555 -18.39 23.75 52.73
N HIS A 556 -18.02 22.66 52.03
CA HIS A 556 -16.93 21.77 52.41
C HIS A 556 -15.53 22.29 52.03
N ALA A 557 -15.47 23.28 51.13
CA ALA A 557 -14.22 23.96 50.78
C ALA A 557 -14.17 25.37 51.38
N SER A 558 -13.11 25.67 52.11
CA SER A 558 -12.84 27.01 52.62
C SER A 558 -12.49 27.99 51.50
N ASP A 559 -12.64 29.31 51.74
CA ASP A 559 -12.30 30.34 50.76
C ASP A 559 -10.83 30.26 50.31
N ASP A 560 -9.91 29.87 51.21
CA ASP A 560 -8.49 29.70 50.89
C ASP A 560 -8.26 28.49 49.95
N GLU A 561 -8.96 27.36 50.17
CA GLU A 561 -8.88 26.18 49.32
C GLU A 561 -9.51 26.43 47.96
N ARG A 562 -10.64 27.12 47.87
CA ARG A 562 -11.23 27.55 46.60
C ARG A 562 -10.28 28.38 45.78
N SER A 563 -9.70 29.42 46.41
CA SER A 563 -8.74 30.30 45.76
C SER A 563 -7.49 29.55 45.28
N ALA A 564 -7.02 28.57 46.04
CA ALA A 564 -5.87 27.76 45.67
C ALA A 564 -6.17 26.86 44.45
N ILE A 565 -7.36 26.22 44.41
CA ILE A 565 -7.80 25.38 43.28
C ILE A 565 -8.01 26.25 42.02
N GLU A 566 -8.68 27.41 42.14
CA GLU A 566 -8.87 28.34 41.02
C GLU A 566 -7.55 28.84 40.42
N ALA A 567 -6.58 29.16 41.29
CA ALA A 567 -5.24 29.53 40.86
C ALA A 567 -4.51 28.38 40.13
N ALA A 568 -4.64 27.15 40.66
CA ALA A 568 -4.06 25.96 40.03
C ALA A 568 -4.72 25.62 38.69
N ILE A 569 -6.05 25.76 38.57
CA ILE A 569 -6.77 25.64 37.28
C ILE A 569 -6.23 26.64 36.27
N THR A 570 -6.12 27.92 36.65
CA THR A 570 -5.59 28.97 35.77
C THR A 570 -4.17 28.67 35.31
N ALA A 571 -3.32 28.21 36.22
CA ALA A 571 -1.94 27.83 35.92
C ALA A 571 -1.88 26.63 34.94
N ALA A 572 -2.76 25.64 35.10
CA ALA A 572 -2.85 24.49 34.19
C ALA A 572 -3.39 24.91 32.81
N GLU A 573 -4.43 25.78 32.76
CA GLU A 573 -4.95 26.34 31.50
C GLU A 573 -3.90 27.19 30.75
N ASP A 574 -3.04 27.90 31.46
CA ASP A 574 -1.93 28.66 30.86
C ASP A 574 -0.81 27.73 30.37
N ALA A 575 -0.49 26.67 31.12
CA ALA A 575 0.49 25.66 30.70
C ALA A 575 0.03 24.93 29.42
N LEU A 576 -1.27 24.63 29.28
CA LEU A 576 -1.85 24.00 28.08
C LEU A 576 -1.66 24.82 26.78
N LYS A 577 -1.43 26.14 26.89
CA LYS A 577 -1.15 27.01 25.73
C LYS A 577 0.29 26.90 25.24
N THR A 578 1.14 26.19 25.97
CA THR A 578 2.56 25.98 25.65
C THR A 578 2.76 24.61 25.00
N ASP A 579 3.94 24.41 24.37
CA ASP A 579 4.41 23.11 23.86
C ASP A 579 5.42 22.47 24.84
N ASP A 580 5.38 22.88 26.12
CA ASP A 580 6.29 22.39 27.18
C ASP A 580 5.58 21.33 28.01
N LYS A 581 5.88 20.06 27.73
CA LYS A 581 5.35 18.89 28.45
C LYS A 581 5.61 18.97 29.95
N ASP A 582 6.86 19.31 30.35
CA ASP A 582 7.25 19.30 31.77
C ASP A 582 6.47 20.39 32.54
N ALA A 583 6.22 21.54 31.92
CA ALA A 583 5.39 22.59 32.48
C ALA A 583 3.93 22.16 32.66
N ILE A 584 3.38 21.44 31.70
CA ILE A 584 1.99 20.91 31.74
C ILE A 584 1.88 19.87 32.86
N GLU A 585 2.79 18.91 32.93
CA GLU A 585 2.79 17.87 33.98
C GLU A 585 2.96 18.46 35.39
N ALA A 586 3.84 19.44 35.53
CA ALA A 586 4.03 20.13 36.82
C ALA A 586 2.75 20.89 37.27
N ALA A 587 2.10 21.60 36.36
CA ALA A 587 0.84 22.28 36.64
C ALA A 587 -0.31 21.31 36.95
N THR A 588 -0.38 20.17 36.25
CA THR A 588 -1.34 19.11 36.52
C THR A 588 -1.16 18.48 37.88
N THR A 589 0.10 18.22 38.28
CA THR A 589 0.43 17.71 39.61
C THR A 589 0.02 18.68 40.71
N ALA A 590 0.33 19.98 40.55
CA ALA A 590 -0.08 21.02 41.47
C ALA A 590 -1.62 21.13 41.61
N LEU A 591 -2.34 20.99 40.50
CA LEU A 591 -3.80 20.98 40.49
C LEU A 591 -4.36 19.76 41.21
N THR A 592 -3.76 18.57 41.02
CA THR A 592 -4.15 17.35 41.72
C THR A 592 -3.93 17.49 43.23
N GLU A 593 -2.79 18.06 43.67
CA GLU A 593 -2.51 18.31 45.09
C GLU A 593 -3.51 19.30 45.69
N ALA A 594 -3.81 20.39 44.99
CA ALA A 594 -4.76 21.40 45.47
C ALA A 594 -6.19 20.85 45.63
N THR A 595 -6.62 19.94 44.74
CA THR A 595 -7.98 19.37 44.77
C THR A 595 -8.13 18.20 45.74
N SER A 596 -7.05 17.45 46.02
CA SER A 596 -7.08 16.23 46.84
C SER A 596 -7.62 16.46 48.24
N GLY A 597 -7.29 17.56 48.90
CA GLY A 597 -7.76 17.91 50.23
C GLY A 597 -9.28 18.15 50.32
N VAL A 598 -9.83 18.82 49.34
CA VAL A 598 -11.28 19.10 49.22
C VAL A 598 -12.05 17.82 48.89
N ALA A 599 -11.54 17.03 47.96
CA ALA A 599 -12.14 15.73 47.59
C ALA A 599 -12.22 14.78 48.81
N GLN A 600 -11.17 14.70 49.60
CA GLN A 600 -11.18 13.87 50.85
C GLN A 600 -12.23 14.35 51.86
N LYS A 601 -12.40 15.67 52.02
CA LYS A 601 -13.43 16.24 52.92
C LYS A 601 -14.84 15.93 52.42
N MET A 602 -15.06 16.00 51.11
CA MET A 602 -16.34 15.66 50.49
C MET A 602 -16.68 14.17 50.69
N TYR A 603 -15.71 13.29 50.48
CA TYR A 603 -15.88 11.86 50.75
C TYR A 603 -16.15 11.56 52.20
N ALA A 604 -15.46 12.21 53.15
CA ALA A 604 -15.70 12.06 54.56
C ALA A 604 -17.09 12.53 54.97
N ALA A 605 -17.54 13.67 54.43
CA ALA A 605 -18.93 14.19 54.67
C ALA A 605 -20.01 13.31 54.07
N GLN A 606 -19.79 12.70 52.92
CA GLN A 606 -20.68 11.72 52.31
C GLN A 606 -20.74 10.43 53.10
N ALA A 607 -19.62 9.95 53.63
CA ALA A 607 -19.56 8.78 54.51
C ALA A 607 -20.34 9.00 55.82
N GLU A 608 -20.16 10.18 56.48
CA GLU A 608 -20.94 10.55 57.67
C GLU A 608 -22.46 10.72 57.38
N ALA A 609 -22.83 11.23 56.21
CA ALA A 609 -24.22 11.33 55.79
C ALA A 609 -24.84 9.98 55.41
N GLY A 610 -24.02 9.04 54.92
CA GLY A 610 -24.42 7.66 54.61
C GLY A 610 -24.65 6.80 55.85
N GLU A 611 -23.88 6.98 56.94
CA GLU A 611 -24.12 6.29 58.21
C GLU A 611 -25.38 6.75 58.91
N ALA A 612 -25.85 7.98 58.69
CA ALA A 612 -27.09 8.50 59.23
C ALA A 612 -28.38 8.03 58.48
N GLY A 613 -28.23 7.35 57.37
CA GLY A 613 -29.34 6.89 56.49
C GLY A 613 -29.50 5.36 56.35
N ALA A 614 -28.70 4.55 57.02
CA ALA A 614 -28.74 3.10 56.89
C ALA A 614 -29.67 2.42 57.86
N GLU A 615 -31.00 2.55 57.67
CA GLU A 615 -31.98 1.54 58.08
C GLU A 615 -32.77 1.06 56.83
N GLN A 616 -32.47 -0.21 56.44
CA GLN A 616 -33.25 -1.12 55.56
C GLN A 616 -33.31 -0.81 54.05
N ALA A 617 -32.53 -1.53 53.27
CA ALA A 617 -32.95 -2.10 51.99
C ALA A 617 -32.03 -3.27 51.57
N PRO A 618 -32.54 -4.26 50.78
CA PRO A 618 -32.00 -5.61 50.68
C PRO A 618 -30.83 -5.73 49.69
N GLU A 619 -30.02 -6.78 49.96
CA GLU A 619 -28.95 -7.23 49.07
C GLU A 619 -29.44 -7.48 47.64
N GLU A 620 -28.88 -6.77 46.68
CA GLU A 620 -28.85 -7.18 45.28
C GLU A 620 -27.38 -7.12 44.78
N ASP A 621 -27.02 -8.17 44.08
CA ASP A 621 -25.70 -8.54 43.61
C ASP A 621 -24.91 -7.38 42.98
N ALA A 622 -23.75 -7.10 43.52
CA ALA A 622 -22.76 -6.23 42.92
C ALA A 622 -22.07 -6.95 41.74
N VAL A 623 -22.38 -6.52 40.54
CA VAL A 623 -21.54 -6.79 39.35
C VAL A 623 -20.48 -5.71 39.32
N ASP A 624 -19.26 -6.13 39.67
CA ASP A 624 -18.04 -5.35 39.62
C ASP A 624 -17.72 -5.02 38.14
N GLY A 625 -17.87 -3.78 37.76
CA GLY A 625 -17.56 -3.25 36.43
C GLY A 625 -16.44 -2.24 36.57
N ASP A 626 -15.21 -2.72 36.53
CA ASP A 626 -14.03 -1.88 36.42
C ASP A 626 -14.11 -0.98 35.18
N VAL A 627 -14.25 0.31 35.40
CA VAL A 627 -14.02 1.34 34.40
C VAL A 627 -12.52 1.52 34.31
N VAL A 628 -11.90 0.89 33.34
CA VAL A 628 -10.47 1.07 33.07
C VAL A 628 -10.31 2.33 32.25
N ASP A 629 -9.70 3.37 32.82
CA ASP A 629 -9.02 4.42 32.07
C ASP A 629 -8.02 3.74 31.13
N ALA A 630 -7.92 4.21 29.89
CA ALA A 630 -7.10 3.61 28.86
C ALA A 630 -5.60 3.73 29.22
N GLU A 631 -5.11 2.86 30.09
CA GLU A 631 -3.70 2.53 30.22
C GLU A 631 -3.46 1.22 29.46
N PHE A 632 -2.46 1.26 28.57
CA PHE A 632 -2.01 0.12 27.79
C PHE A 632 -1.33 -0.90 28.70
N GLU A 633 -1.89 -2.08 28.89
CA GLU A 633 -1.15 -3.26 29.33
C GLU A 633 -0.97 -4.23 28.15
N GLU A 634 0.30 -4.45 27.81
CA GLU A 634 0.73 -5.53 26.92
C GLU A 634 0.34 -6.87 27.55
N VAL A 635 -0.61 -7.57 26.96
CA VAL A 635 -0.88 -8.98 27.32
C VAL A 635 0.20 -9.84 26.66
N ARG A 636 1.18 -10.27 27.42
CA ARG A 636 2.09 -11.34 27.03
C ARG A 636 1.32 -12.66 27.00
N GLU A 637 1.28 -13.28 25.83
CA GLU A 637 0.91 -14.68 25.68
C GLU A 637 2.00 -15.56 26.33
N ASP A 638 1.76 -15.99 27.57
CA ASP A 638 2.36 -17.19 28.15
C ASP A 638 1.36 -17.69 29.20
N ASP A 639 0.56 -18.65 28.80
CA ASP A 639 0.03 -19.76 29.61
C ASP A 639 -1.23 -20.35 28.96
N LYS A 640 -1.05 -21.30 28.06
CA LYS A 640 -1.97 -22.43 27.91
C LYS A 640 -1.20 -23.68 27.47
N ARG A 641 -1.08 -24.57 28.43
CA ARG A 641 -0.85 -26.01 28.17
C ARG A 641 -2.05 -26.64 27.50
#